data_beecb9ce4fbf0d820f34d179591f1e92
#
_entry.id   beecb9ce4fbf0d820f34d179591f1e92
#
_cell.length_a   1.000
_cell.length_b   1.000
_cell.length_c   1.000
_cell.angle_alpha   90.00
_cell.angle_beta   90.00
_cell.angle_gamma   90.00
#
_symmetry.space_group_name_H-M   'P 1'
#
loop_
_entity.id
_entity.type
_entity.pdbx_description
1 polymer ?
#
loop_
_entity_poly.entity_id
_entity_poly.type
_entity_poly.pdbx_seq_one_letter_code
_entity_poly.pdbx_strand_id
1 'polypeptide(L)'
;MSRPTFAYLPSSHLDLFWLGNYKTCLERGAEIIRQYVERCIAVSDETFLVDTVVFAEYFLARYPDLRSAFLQLVAEGRFEIGCAYTDRWETLILGESLIRNVQIGKEWCRRVLGIDNPTITHPDLPSMTPQIAQLYTQAGLRYYVTSRKVFPHGQVWRYQSPDGSRMLVLNYPRHYVFAFMNESDDPDAARRAWVRPLDIEATLQGFPLRTVLVSGSSGDLCDRADFVHRYGRNLEEYVQMYREKYPEYDFTYSTAAQVLSGYEEYGDLPCLSGEIPSVWGVAADEEATFFQRDRQIESQLLTAETLVAVAEHLHLPWRPASADQWQGTFYEAAFFARKDPIQPGKELAELWRMHIFTQDHNGGGQEGALSTFQKRVIQQRCLAYTQEIIDQTLAEIGQRLSPDEECLLVFNPHGQEWAGALSVTLPAERWQAGLCFADDDGAPLLTQAQQQGNDQVLVHVALPAIPSVGYRAFRLCAAQTPAAAPAAAMVQISQDAAALHLTSADWIVSIDRTTGNLTRLYDRRRAQEWGNEQVGRLYAIQEMGNDVTLRIAADATLAEQTLTQVEVVEAGALFTTVRIQKRLLHCQVEQTLTLWNNDARLDLQTRIYWWGAHRQQVRMVLPSTADRADITYGAPFYGVGWTESAEGTSPRNSDEILPADQISYREMQGWLHSRGERGGMTILTTHPAFHHEESKLAAVLLRTSPSCGDNRLFWENAGEQIFTFTLRLNDSDWRAAHVQQQAAQQLRPPVGSMVRAQTGALPATQSFLQVQGSSVALSSLYPSSEPGVTMLRVWETAGVAQQIALTGVLGGQEAVAANLLDEAGEPLAGEPADWQFSLPGWGIRTVRLSG
;
A
#
# COMPACT_ATOMS: atom_id res chain seq x y z
N MET A 1 37.94 2.37 30.34
CA MET A 1 36.91 2.20 29.33
C MET A 1 37.43 1.22 28.30
N SER A 2 36.61 0.28 27.81
CA SER A 2 36.96 -0.60 26.71
C SER A 2 37.24 0.23 25.45
N ARG A 3 38.14 -0.24 24.58
CA ARG A 3 38.35 0.40 23.29
C ARG A 3 37.05 0.42 22.48
N PRO A 4 36.75 1.46 21.70
CA PRO A 4 35.64 1.43 20.77
C PRO A 4 35.88 0.36 19.72
N THR A 5 34.82 -0.33 19.33
CA THR A 5 34.84 -1.37 18.31
C THR A 5 34.11 -0.91 17.07
N PHE A 6 34.76 -0.98 15.91
CA PHE A 6 34.13 -0.83 14.59
C PHE A 6 33.89 -2.23 14.02
N ALA A 7 32.62 -2.61 14.03
CA ALA A 7 32.17 -3.90 13.54
C ALA A 7 31.63 -3.75 12.10
N TYR A 8 32.31 -4.36 11.13
CA TYR A 8 31.89 -4.34 9.75
C TYR A 8 30.89 -5.46 9.49
N LEU A 9 29.82 -5.13 8.79
CA LEU A 9 28.84 -6.09 8.27
C LEU A 9 28.92 -6.13 6.75
N PRO A 10 29.62 -7.12 6.17
CA PRO A 10 29.62 -7.34 4.73
C PRO A 10 28.19 -7.58 4.25
N SER A 11 27.81 -6.89 3.19
CA SER A 11 26.50 -6.98 2.57
C SER A 11 26.55 -6.50 1.11
N SER A 12 25.48 -6.68 0.40
CA SER A 12 25.17 -5.97 -0.84
C SER A 12 23.70 -5.59 -0.77
N HIS A 13 23.36 -4.38 -1.14
CA HIS A 13 21.94 -4.04 -1.27
C HIS A 13 21.36 -4.80 -2.46
N LEU A 14 20.39 -5.69 -2.17
CA LEU A 14 19.87 -6.64 -3.14
C LEU A 14 18.55 -6.14 -3.73
N ASP A 15 18.66 -5.28 -4.72
CA ASP A 15 17.56 -4.69 -5.46
C ASP A 15 16.94 -5.69 -6.44
N LEU A 16 15.61 -5.81 -6.45
CA LEU A 16 14.93 -6.77 -7.31
C LEU A 16 14.68 -6.26 -8.74
N PHE A 17 14.58 -4.93 -8.97
CA PHE A 17 14.23 -4.34 -10.27
C PHE A 17 15.12 -3.15 -10.66
N TRP A 18 16.27 -2.97 -10.04
CA TRP A 18 17.10 -1.78 -10.20
C TRP A 18 18.15 -1.90 -11.31
N LEU A 19 19.07 -2.86 -11.23
CA LEU A 19 20.14 -3.05 -12.20
C LEU A 19 19.76 -3.99 -13.33
N GLY A 20 18.53 -3.97 -13.76
CA GLY A 20 17.95 -4.82 -14.77
C GLY A 20 16.58 -5.34 -14.37
N ASN A 21 16.04 -6.27 -15.15
CA ASN A 21 14.82 -6.95 -14.80
C ASN A 21 15.03 -7.88 -13.59
N TYR A 22 13.93 -8.29 -12.92
CA TYR A 22 14.02 -9.12 -11.71
C TYR A 22 14.85 -10.39 -11.86
N LYS A 23 14.85 -11.02 -13.05
CA LYS A 23 15.64 -12.23 -13.29
C LYS A 23 17.14 -11.94 -13.24
N THR A 24 17.58 -10.87 -13.91
CA THR A 24 18.97 -10.43 -13.89
C THR A 24 19.41 -10.10 -12.46
N CYS A 25 18.55 -9.38 -11.70
CA CYS A 25 18.85 -9.01 -10.33
C CYS A 25 18.97 -10.23 -9.42
N LEU A 26 18.04 -11.18 -9.52
CA LEU A 26 18.06 -12.41 -8.72
C LEU A 26 19.27 -13.30 -9.04
N GLU A 27 19.65 -13.48 -10.32
CA GLU A 27 20.85 -14.24 -10.71
C GLU A 27 22.12 -13.59 -10.12
N ARG A 28 22.20 -12.25 -10.22
CA ARG A 28 23.36 -11.54 -9.67
C ARG A 28 23.39 -11.59 -8.14
N GLY A 29 22.25 -11.40 -7.47
CA GLY A 29 22.17 -11.51 -6.02
C GLY A 29 22.53 -12.91 -5.52
N ALA A 30 22.08 -13.96 -6.21
CA ALA A 30 22.46 -15.35 -5.89
C ALA A 30 23.97 -15.59 -6.06
N GLU A 31 24.59 -15.03 -7.09
CA GLU A 31 26.03 -15.12 -7.29
C GLU A 31 26.81 -14.38 -6.17
N ILE A 32 26.34 -13.23 -5.75
CA ILE A 32 26.91 -12.49 -4.60
C ILE A 32 26.84 -13.36 -3.34
N ILE A 33 25.66 -13.90 -3.02
CA ILE A 33 25.48 -14.78 -1.85
C ILE A 33 26.41 -15.99 -1.94
N ARG A 34 26.56 -16.60 -3.12
CA ARG A 34 27.50 -17.73 -3.35
C ARG A 34 28.94 -17.35 -2.94
N GLN A 35 29.44 -16.21 -3.43
CA GLN A 35 30.79 -15.74 -3.12
C GLN A 35 31.00 -15.56 -1.62
N TYR A 36 30.02 -15.01 -0.90
CA TYR A 36 30.13 -14.84 0.54
C TYR A 36 29.93 -16.12 1.34
N VAL A 37 29.14 -17.08 0.87
CA VAL A 37 29.09 -18.44 1.47
C VAL A 37 30.46 -19.10 1.39
N GLU A 38 31.07 -19.15 0.20
CA GLU A 38 32.42 -19.70 0.01
C GLU A 38 33.47 -18.96 0.86
N ARG A 39 33.36 -17.66 0.96
CA ARG A 39 34.27 -16.85 1.77
C ARG A 39 34.11 -17.14 3.27
N CYS A 40 32.91 -17.18 3.82
CA CYS A 40 32.67 -17.47 5.23
C CYS A 40 33.03 -18.89 5.63
N ILE A 41 33.04 -19.86 4.66
CA ILE A 41 33.60 -21.18 4.89
C ILE A 41 35.13 -21.09 5.09
N ALA A 42 35.81 -20.28 4.28
CA ALA A 42 37.26 -20.12 4.33
C ALA A 42 37.73 -19.25 5.50
N VAL A 43 36.91 -18.33 6.03
CA VAL A 43 37.25 -17.36 7.06
C VAL A 43 36.22 -17.43 8.18
N SER A 44 36.69 -17.86 9.37
CA SER A 44 35.79 -18.23 10.48
C SER A 44 35.12 -17.08 11.21
N ASP A 45 35.64 -15.86 11.13
CA ASP A 45 35.13 -14.67 11.82
C ASP A 45 34.32 -13.73 10.92
N GLU A 46 34.25 -14.00 9.62
CA GLU A 46 33.52 -13.15 8.68
C GLU A 46 32.02 -13.45 8.69
N THR A 47 31.21 -12.40 8.54
CA THR A 47 29.74 -12.42 8.54
C THR A 47 29.21 -11.94 7.20
N PHE A 48 27.90 -12.11 6.95
CA PHE A 48 27.24 -11.55 5.78
C PHE A 48 25.76 -11.28 6.07
N LEU A 49 25.20 -10.21 5.49
CA LEU A 49 23.78 -9.89 5.51
C LEU A 49 23.17 -10.11 4.14
N VAL A 50 22.07 -10.88 4.08
CA VAL A 50 21.16 -10.96 2.95
C VAL A 50 19.92 -10.11 3.28
N ASP A 51 19.68 -9.05 2.54
CA ASP A 51 18.67 -8.04 2.87
C ASP A 51 17.24 -8.59 2.93
N THR A 52 16.87 -9.48 1.99
CA THR A 52 15.51 -9.98 1.84
C THR A 52 15.45 -11.47 1.54
N VAL A 53 14.34 -12.08 1.96
CA VAL A 53 14.14 -13.53 1.85
C VAL A 53 14.09 -14.02 0.40
N VAL A 54 13.55 -13.23 -0.53
CA VAL A 54 13.42 -13.64 -1.94
C VAL A 54 14.78 -14.00 -2.57
N PHE A 55 15.84 -13.29 -2.22
CA PHE A 55 17.19 -13.59 -2.71
C PHE A 55 17.79 -14.84 -2.06
N ALA A 56 17.55 -15.06 -0.75
CA ALA A 56 17.97 -16.29 -0.08
C ALA A 56 17.23 -17.50 -0.63
N GLU A 57 15.93 -17.38 -0.90
CA GLU A 57 15.12 -18.44 -1.53
C GLU A 57 15.64 -18.77 -2.92
N TYR A 58 15.90 -17.74 -3.73
CA TYR A 58 16.44 -17.94 -5.06
C TYR A 58 17.84 -18.55 -5.05
N PHE A 59 18.71 -18.09 -4.16
CA PHE A 59 20.05 -18.67 -3.98
C PHE A 59 19.99 -20.19 -3.70
N LEU A 60 19.14 -20.61 -2.77
CA LEU A 60 18.99 -22.03 -2.43
C LEU A 60 18.43 -22.89 -3.59
N ALA A 61 17.60 -22.29 -4.43
CA ALA A 61 17.13 -22.98 -5.65
C ALA A 61 18.22 -23.07 -6.73
N ARG A 62 19.04 -22.03 -6.84
CA ARG A 62 20.08 -21.90 -7.87
C ARG A 62 21.36 -22.68 -7.55
N TYR A 63 21.71 -22.76 -6.26
CA TYR A 63 22.93 -23.43 -5.77
C TYR A 63 22.59 -24.47 -4.68
N PRO A 64 21.87 -25.54 -5.03
CA PRO A 64 21.45 -26.57 -4.06
C PRO A 64 22.61 -27.26 -3.35
N ASP A 65 23.77 -27.36 -4.00
CA ASP A 65 24.99 -27.97 -3.44
C ASP A 65 25.57 -27.18 -2.28
N LEU A 66 25.30 -25.87 -2.20
CA LEU A 66 25.73 -24.99 -1.10
C LEU A 66 24.72 -24.91 0.03
N ARG A 67 23.56 -25.59 -0.08
CA ARG A 67 22.50 -25.52 0.92
C ARG A 67 22.98 -25.84 2.33
N SER A 68 23.71 -26.92 2.50
CA SER A 68 24.17 -27.35 3.83
C SER A 68 25.12 -26.34 4.47
N ALA A 69 26.05 -25.79 3.68
CA ALA A 69 26.98 -24.75 4.16
C ALA A 69 26.23 -23.46 4.52
N PHE A 70 25.29 -23.02 3.70
CA PHE A 70 24.48 -21.84 3.97
C PHE A 70 23.68 -22.00 5.27
N LEU A 71 22.99 -23.12 5.45
CA LEU A 71 22.23 -23.40 6.68
C LEU A 71 23.11 -23.45 7.92
N GLN A 72 24.33 -24.00 7.80
CA GLN A 72 25.30 -24.00 8.89
C GLN A 72 25.73 -22.58 9.27
N LEU A 73 26.06 -21.73 8.30
CA LEU A 73 26.47 -20.34 8.53
C LEU A 73 25.34 -19.50 9.17
N VAL A 74 24.09 -19.76 8.76
CA VAL A 74 22.92 -19.16 9.40
C VAL A 74 22.77 -19.62 10.85
N ALA A 75 22.89 -20.93 11.12
CA ALA A 75 22.80 -21.47 12.46
C ALA A 75 23.94 -20.99 13.39
N GLU A 76 25.14 -20.73 12.84
CA GLU A 76 26.27 -20.12 13.56
C GLU A 76 26.06 -18.61 13.83
N GLY A 77 24.99 -17.98 13.32
CA GLY A 77 24.72 -16.55 13.43
C GLY A 77 25.69 -15.67 12.62
N ARG A 78 26.36 -16.24 11.61
CA ARG A 78 27.30 -15.56 10.73
C ARG A 78 26.66 -15.06 9.44
N PHE A 79 25.57 -15.70 9.01
CA PHE A 79 24.68 -15.18 7.97
C PHE A 79 23.41 -14.66 8.61
N GLU A 80 23.19 -13.36 8.54
CA GLU A 80 21.95 -12.70 8.94
C GLU A 80 21.04 -12.56 7.73
N ILE A 81 19.75 -12.85 7.89
CA ILE A 81 18.75 -12.72 6.83
C ILE A 81 17.73 -11.67 7.25
N GLY A 82 17.51 -10.64 6.47
CA GLY A 82 16.40 -9.73 6.67
C GLY A 82 15.07 -10.46 6.53
N CYS A 83 14.13 -10.29 7.49
CA CYS A 83 12.90 -11.06 7.51
C CYS A 83 11.83 -10.61 6.50
N ALA A 84 11.99 -9.48 5.83
CA ALA A 84 11.08 -9.09 4.77
C ALA A 84 11.21 -10.04 3.57
N TYR A 85 10.07 -10.40 2.93
CA TYR A 85 10.14 -11.17 1.68
C TYR A 85 10.76 -10.33 0.55
N THR A 86 10.32 -9.07 0.42
CA THR A 86 10.93 -8.05 -0.46
C THR A 86 11.12 -6.73 0.29
N ASP A 87 11.98 -5.85 -0.20
CA ASP A 87 12.19 -4.49 0.32
C ASP A 87 11.19 -3.52 -0.33
N ARG A 88 10.43 -2.73 0.47
CA ARG A 88 9.30 -1.96 -0.07
C ARG A 88 8.96 -0.69 0.72
N TRP A 89 8.25 0.21 0.04
CA TRP A 89 7.79 1.50 0.57
C TRP A 89 6.74 1.34 1.67
N GLU A 90 7.11 1.57 2.93
CA GLU A 90 6.20 1.42 4.08
C GLU A 90 5.06 2.45 4.10
N THR A 91 5.25 3.63 3.52
CA THR A 91 4.22 4.68 3.45
C THR A 91 3.28 4.55 2.25
N LEU A 92 3.69 3.84 1.19
CA LEU A 92 2.94 3.74 -0.07
C LEU A 92 2.02 2.54 -0.15
N ILE A 93 2.39 1.40 0.46
CA ILE A 93 1.61 0.17 0.41
C ILE A 93 0.63 0.07 1.57
N LEU A 94 -0.47 -0.67 1.37
CA LEU A 94 -1.50 -0.83 2.39
C LEU A 94 -1.04 -1.72 3.55
N GLY A 95 -1.76 -1.65 4.67
CA GLY A 95 -1.34 -2.26 5.92
C GLY A 95 -1.26 -3.79 5.90
N GLU A 96 -2.19 -4.49 5.22
CA GLU A 96 -2.14 -5.95 5.13
C GLU A 96 -0.95 -6.43 4.30
N SER A 97 -0.56 -5.73 3.24
CA SER A 97 0.66 -6.05 2.51
C SER A 97 1.90 -5.93 3.38
N LEU A 98 1.99 -4.96 4.31
CA LEU A 98 3.09 -4.87 5.29
C LEU A 98 3.15 -6.12 6.17
N ILE A 99 2.01 -6.57 6.65
CA ILE A 99 1.90 -7.76 7.49
C ILE A 99 2.28 -9.02 6.69
N ARG A 100 1.69 -9.21 5.50
CA ARG A 100 1.92 -10.40 4.66
C ARG A 100 3.37 -10.55 4.23
N ASN A 101 4.08 -9.44 3.97
CA ASN A 101 5.50 -9.48 3.64
C ASN A 101 6.33 -10.10 4.76
N VAL A 102 6.08 -9.70 6.00
CA VAL A 102 6.77 -10.23 7.17
C VAL A 102 6.32 -11.66 7.46
N GLN A 103 5.02 -11.97 7.36
CA GLN A 103 4.50 -13.33 7.54
C GLN A 103 5.20 -14.31 6.58
N ILE A 104 5.20 -14.01 5.27
CA ILE A 104 5.83 -14.86 4.24
C ILE A 104 7.32 -15.03 4.53
N GLY A 105 8.03 -13.95 4.85
CA GLY A 105 9.46 -13.99 5.13
C GLY A 105 9.79 -14.77 6.39
N LYS A 106 9.09 -14.52 7.50
CA LYS A 106 9.31 -15.24 8.78
C LYS A 106 8.95 -16.72 8.67
N GLU A 107 7.82 -17.06 8.02
CA GLU A 107 7.44 -18.45 7.78
C GLU A 107 8.51 -19.19 6.97
N TRP A 108 9.02 -18.54 5.92
CA TRP A 108 10.11 -19.10 5.13
C TRP A 108 11.37 -19.33 5.98
N CYS A 109 11.80 -18.35 6.77
CA CYS A 109 12.97 -18.47 7.66
C CYS A 109 12.81 -19.65 8.64
N ARG A 110 11.65 -19.77 9.29
CA ARG A 110 11.37 -20.86 10.23
C ARG A 110 11.36 -22.24 9.55
N ARG A 111 10.65 -22.35 8.43
CA ARG A 111 10.48 -23.61 7.71
C ARG A 111 11.74 -24.09 6.99
N VAL A 112 12.49 -23.17 6.38
CA VAL A 112 13.63 -23.49 5.51
C VAL A 112 14.95 -23.40 6.22
N LEU A 113 15.12 -22.39 7.06
CA LEU A 113 16.38 -22.11 7.80
C LEU A 113 16.37 -22.65 9.22
N GLY A 114 15.21 -22.91 9.81
CA GLY A 114 15.06 -23.36 11.20
C GLY A 114 15.35 -22.26 12.24
N ILE A 115 15.24 -20.98 11.85
CA ILE A 115 15.52 -19.83 12.72
C ILE A 115 14.31 -18.93 12.87
N ASP A 116 14.21 -18.25 14.00
CA ASP A 116 13.29 -17.14 14.24
C ASP A 116 14.06 -15.82 14.30
N ASN A 117 14.41 -15.29 13.14
CA ASN A 117 15.25 -14.11 13.02
C ASN A 117 14.53 -12.86 13.56
N PRO A 118 15.16 -12.06 14.45
CA PRO A 118 14.57 -10.86 15.04
C PRO A 118 14.75 -9.58 14.21
N THR A 119 15.45 -9.64 13.07
CA THR A 119 15.88 -8.46 12.32
C THR A 119 15.08 -8.26 11.05
N ILE A 120 14.65 -7.03 10.79
CA ILE A 120 14.19 -6.57 9.49
C ILE A 120 15.12 -5.49 8.96
N THR A 121 15.40 -5.53 7.65
CA THR A 121 16.32 -4.60 6.99
C THR A 121 15.62 -3.87 5.85
N HIS A 122 15.72 -2.54 5.88
CA HIS A 122 15.24 -1.64 4.83
C HIS A 122 16.28 -0.53 4.63
N PRO A 123 17.44 -0.85 4.03
CA PRO A 123 18.58 0.06 4.00
C PRO A 123 18.36 1.27 3.10
N ASP A 124 17.59 1.13 2.02
CA ASP A 124 17.40 2.20 1.03
C ASP A 124 16.05 2.95 1.15
N LEU A 125 15.24 2.68 2.16
CA LEU A 125 13.94 3.34 2.32
C LEU A 125 14.02 4.60 3.17
N PRO A 126 13.61 5.79 2.66
CA PRO A 126 13.65 7.04 3.42
C PRO A 126 12.46 7.22 4.37
N SER A 127 11.37 6.50 4.17
CA SER A 127 10.11 6.68 4.90
C SER A 127 9.87 5.60 5.96
N MET A 128 9.01 5.93 6.95
CA MET A 128 8.57 5.00 7.99
C MET A 128 7.14 5.34 8.41
N THR A 129 6.27 4.33 8.43
CA THR A 129 4.89 4.51 8.88
C THR A 129 4.78 4.49 10.42
N PRO A 130 3.84 5.25 11.02
CA PRO A 130 3.68 5.31 12.48
C PRO A 130 3.45 3.94 13.16
N GLN A 131 2.84 2.99 12.47
CA GLN A 131 2.49 1.69 13.04
C GLN A 131 3.59 0.62 12.98
N ILE A 132 4.77 0.95 12.48
CA ILE A 132 5.78 -0.05 12.15
C ILE A 132 6.26 -0.86 13.35
N ALA A 133 6.42 -0.22 14.53
CA ALA A 133 6.85 -0.96 15.72
C ALA A 133 5.76 -1.93 16.21
N GLN A 134 4.46 -1.54 16.15
CA GLN A 134 3.37 -2.44 16.47
C GLN A 134 3.34 -3.66 15.55
N LEU A 135 3.40 -3.42 14.23
CA LEU A 135 3.33 -4.47 13.22
C LEU A 135 4.51 -5.47 13.37
N TYR A 136 5.71 -4.94 13.48
CA TYR A 136 6.89 -5.78 13.48
C TYR A 136 7.11 -6.50 14.81
N THR A 137 6.83 -5.87 15.96
CA THR A 137 6.95 -6.56 17.24
C THR A 137 5.89 -7.65 17.44
N GLN A 138 4.67 -7.45 16.95
CA GLN A 138 3.64 -8.51 16.92
C GLN A 138 4.02 -9.67 15.98
N ALA A 139 4.93 -9.46 15.02
CA ALA A 139 5.53 -10.52 14.21
C ALA A 139 6.83 -11.09 14.81
N GLY A 140 7.17 -10.74 16.04
CA GLY A 140 8.37 -11.23 16.76
C GLY A 140 9.67 -10.56 16.30
N LEU A 141 9.61 -9.44 15.57
CA LEU A 141 10.78 -8.65 15.21
C LEU A 141 11.14 -7.70 16.36
N ARG A 142 12.43 -7.49 16.58
CA ARG A 142 12.97 -6.63 17.64
C ARG A 142 13.84 -5.51 17.08
N TYR A 143 14.43 -5.71 15.93
CA TYR A 143 15.45 -4.85 15.33
C TYR A 143 15.06 -4.40 13.92
N TYR A 144 15.23 -3.11 13.68
CA TYR A 144 15.04 -2.48 12.38
C TYR A 144 16.36 -1.84 11.93
N VAL A 145 16.87 -2.24 10.77
CA VAL A 145 18.12 -1.72 10.21
C VAL A 145 17.84 -0.88 8.97
N THR A 146 18.38 0.31 8.94
CA THR A 146 18.16 1.29 7.85
C THR A 146 19.41 2.16 7.62
N SER A 147 19.39 2.98 6.56
CA SER A 147 20.46 3.96 6.31
C SER A 147 19.99 5.32 5.80
N ARG A 148 18.70 5.44 5.50
CA ARG A 148 18.13 6.65 4.92
C ARG A 148 17.36 7.53 5.90
N LYS A 149 17.19 7.08 7.13
CA LYS A 149 16.44 7.80 8.15
C LYS A 149 17.40 8.63 8.98
N VAL A 150 17.54 9.90 8.64
CA VAL A 150 18.42 10.81 9.40
C VAL A 150 17.74 11.18 10.70
N PHE A 151 18.41 10.89 11.81
CA PHE A 151 17.96 11.21 13.14
C PHE A 151 19.04 12.03 13.87
N PRO A 152 18.74 13.24 14.38
CA PRO A 152 19.75 14.15 14.89
C PRO A 152 20.37 13.70 16.23
N HIS A 153 19.78 12.70 16.89
CA HIS A 153 20.14 12.31 18.25
C HIS A 153 20.90 10.97 18.37
N GLY A 154 21.33 10.38 17.25
CA GLY A 154 22.15 9.17 17.30
C GLY A 154 21.87 8.18 16.18
N GLN A 155 22.68 7.12 16.14
CA GLN A 155 22.55 6.04 15.14
C GLN A 155 21.72 4.86 15.66
N VAL A 156 21.56 4.74 16.99
CA VAL A 156 20.72 3.73 17.63
C VAL A 156 19.67 4.44 18.47
N TRP A 157 18.40 4.13 18.24
CA TRP A 157 17.25 4.71 18.94
C TRP A 157 16.12 3.71 19.10
N ARG A 158 15.10 4.07 19.88
CA ARG A 158 13.83 3.34 19.93
C ARG A 158 12.81 4.04 19.03
N TYR A 159 12.03 3.26 18.29
CA TYR A 159 10.86 3.78 17.61
C TYR A 159 9.61 3.28 18.33
N GLN A 160 8.66 4.18 18.59
CA GLN A 160 7.43 3.89 19.30
C GLN A 160 6.21 4.14 18.43
N SER A 161 5.38 3.11 18.26
CA SER A 161 4.07 3.20 17.61
C SER A 161 3.01 3.79 18.54
N PRO A 162 1.87 4.29 18.00
CA PRO A 162 0.81 4.94 18.77
C PRO A 162 0.17 4.07 19.87
N ASP A 163 0.18 2.74 19.72
CA ASP A 163 -0.28 1.79 20.74
C ASP A 163 0.73 1.60 21.91
N GLY A 164 1.91 2.22 21.83
CA GLY A 164 2.99 2.12 22.80
C GLY A 164 4.03 1.03 22.51
N SER A 165 3.85 0.20 21.48
CA SER A 165 4.83 -0.79 21.03
C SER A 165 6.14 -0.13 20.63
N ARG A 166 7.28 -0.77 20.96
CA ARG A 166 8.63 -0.22 20.73
C ARG A 166 9.53 -1.23 20.08
N MET A 167 10.42 -0.76 19.19
CA MET A 167 11.51 -1.56 18.63
C MET A 167 12.81 -0.76 18.57
N LEU A 168 13.94 -1.47 18.52
CA LEU A 168 15.26 -0.86 18.32
C LEU A 168 15.49 -0.62 16.84
N VAL A 169 15.96 0.58 16.52
CA VAL A 169 16.34 0.98 15.17
C VAL A 169 17.83 1.29 15.13
N LEU A 170 18.51 0.78 14.13
CA LEU A 170 19.89 1.13 13.80
C LEU A 170 19.93 1.78 12.42
N ASN A 171 20.46 2.98 12.36
CA ASN A 171 20.76 3.65 11.11
C ASN A 171 22.27 3.60 10.85
N TYR A 172 22.68 3.02 9.71
CA TYR A 172 24.11 2.98 9.39
C TYR A 172 24.71 4.38 9.38
N PRO A 173 25.90 4.57 10.01
CA PRO A 173 26.64 5.82 9.86
C PRO A 173 27.02 6.01 8.38
N ARG A 174 26.69 7.16 7.83
CA ARG A 174 26.90 7.55 6.43
C ARG A 174 25.96 6.93 5.37
N HIS A 175 25.68 5.67 5.36
CA HIS A 175 24.81 4.99 4.41
C HIS A 175 24.97 3.47 4.51
N TYR A 176 24.22 2.69 3.66
CA TYR A 176 24.46 1.25 3.53
C TYR A 176 25.70 0.90 2.68
N VAL A 177 26.53 1.86 2.31
CA VAL A 177 27.81 1.66 1.61
C VAL A 177 28.98 1.76 2.57
N PHE A 178 30.12 1.19 2.18
CA PHE A 178 31.36 1.25 2.94
C PHE A 178 31.80 2.70 3.19
N ALA A 179 32.18 2.98 4.42
CA ALA A 179 32.74 4.28 4.81
C ALA A 179 34.18 4.11 5.33
N PHE A 180 35.07 4.97 4.85
CA PHE A 180 36.46 5.04 5.30
C PHE A 180 36.56 5.60 6.71
N MET A 181 37.57 5.17 7.49
CA MET A 181 37.88 5.75 8.80
C MET A 181 38.40 7.19 8.67
N ASN A 182 39.17 7.49 7.62
CA ASN A 182 39.72 8.82 7.34
C ASN A 182 39.78 9.05 5.83
N GLU A 183 39.67 10.30 5.40
CA GLU A 183 39.78 10.69 3.99
C GLU A 183 41.08 10.20 3.33
N SER A 184 42.19 10.20 4.08
CA SER A 184 43.50 9.71 3.60
C SER A 184 43.54 8.19 3.34
N ASP A 185 42.56 7.43 3.75
CA ASP A 185 42.47 5.98 3.50
C ASP A 185 41.88 5.68 2.12
N ASP A 186 41.22 6.67 1.50
CA ASP A 186 40.67 6.53 0.15
C ASP A 186 41.76 6.81 -0.89
N PRO A 187 42.19 5.82 -1.68
CA PRO A 187 43.22 6.00 -2.71
C PRO A 187 42.82 6.95 -3.83
N ASP A 188 41.53 7.21 -4.01
CA ASP A 188 40.97 8.06 -5.06
C ASP A 188 39.97 9.12 -4.52
N ALA A 189 40.19 9.61 -3.31
CA ALA A 189 39.28 10.55 -2.62
C ALA A 189 38.83 11.73 -3.50
N ALA A 190 39.73 12.26 -4.33
CA ALA A 190 39.45 13.37 -5.24
C ALA A 190 38.44 13.03 -6.36
N ARG A 191 38.17 11.74 -6.62
CA ARG A 191 37.28 11.27 -7.71
C ARG A 191 35.89 10.87 -7.19
N ARG A 192 35.71 10.78 -5.88
CA ARG A 192 34.48 10.19 -5.28
C ARG A 192 33.80 11.14 -4.30
N ALA A 193 33.15 12.17 -4.86
CA ALA A 193 32.45 13.18 -4.06
C ALA A 193 31.30 12.66 -3.16
N TRP A 194 30.83 11.43 -3.38
CA TRP A 194 29.72 10.82 -2.63
C TRP A 194 30.17 9.84 -1.53
N VAL A 195 31.42 9.34 -1.57
CA VAL A 195 31.98 8.51 -0.50
C VAL A 195 32.68 9.41 0.52
N ARG A 196 32.09 9.58 1.69
CA ARG A 196 32.65 10.40 2.78
C ARG A 196 33.20 9.51 3.87
N PRO A 197 34.30 9.91 4.53
CA PRO A 197 34.81 9.21 5.70
C PRO A 197 33.85 9.33 6.88
N LEU A 198 33.98 8.45 7.85
CA LEU A 198 33.25 8.53 9.10
C LEU A 198 33.65 9.80 9.85
N ASP A 199 32.68 10.51 10.40
CA ASP A 199 32.92 11.40 11.52
C ASP A 199 32.98 10.53 12.78
N ILE A 200 34.20 10.16 13.17
CA ILE A 200 34.43 9.20 14.26
C ILE A 200 33.82 9.69 15.56
N GLU A 201 33.98 10.98 15.90
CA GLU A 201 33.44 11.52 17.15
C GLU A 201 31.90 11.48 17.17
N ALA A 202 31.25 12.01 16.14
CA ALA A 202 29.79 11.98 16.02
C ALA A 202 29.26 10.54 15.93
N THR A 203 29.96 9.65 15.21
CA THR A 203 29.60 8.23 15.11
C THR A 203 29.65 7.55 16.49
N LEU A 204 30.74 7.76 17.27
CA LEU A 204 30.86 7.19 18.61
C LEU A 204 29.84 7.75 19.60
N GLN A 205 29.41 9.00 19.44
CA GLN A 205 28.31 9.59 20.21
C GLN A 205 26.96 8.91 19.86
N GLY A 206 26.76 8.56 18.60
CA GLY A 206 25.56 7.86 18.12
C GLY A 206 25.47 6.38 18.53
N PHE A 207 26.59 5.80 19.08
CA PHE A 207 26.67 4.44 19.57
C PHE A 207 27.15 4.43 21.03
N PRO A 208 26.29 4.66 22.03
CA PRO A 208 26.69 4.82 23.43
C PRO A 208 27.40 3.61 24.04
N LEU A 209 27.16 2.38 23.57
CA LEU A 209 27.91 1.19 23.97
C LEU A 209 29.29 1.05 23.31
N ARG A 210 29.66 2.02 22.44
CA ARG A 210 30.93 2.11 21.73
C ARG A 210 31.22 0.94 20.77
N THR A 211 30.21 0.15 20.40
CA THR A 211 30.28 -0.83 19.31
C THR A 211 29.51 -0.26 18.12
N VAL A 212 30.23 0.21 17.13
CA VAL A 212 29.72 0.85 15.91
C VAL A 212 29.52 -0.22 14.86
N LEU A 213 28.31 -0.35 14.32
CA LEU A 213 28.07 -1.19 13.13
C LEU A 213 28.26 -0.34 11.88
N VAL A 214 29.19 -0.74 11.03
CA VAL A 214 29.50 -0.09 9.75
C VAL A 214 29.14 -1.03 8.60
N SER A 215 28.50 -0.53 7.57
CA SER A 215 28.26 -1.32 6.37
C SER A 215 29.57 -1.67 5.65
N GLY A 216 29.67 -2.93 5.23
CA GLY A 216 30.77 -3.44 4.39
C GLY A 216 30.38 -3.60 2.92
N SER A 217 29.29 -2.96 2.48
CA SER A 217 28.77 -3.04 1.12
C SER A 217 29.46 -2.06 0.18
N SER A 218 29.54 -2.42 -1.11
CA SER A 218 29.91 -1.48 -2.16
C SER A 218 28.71 -0.85 -2.88
N GLY A 219 27.49 -1.21 -2.49
CA GLY A 219 26.24 -0.65 -3.05
C GLY A 219 25.33 -1.74 -3.65
N ASP A 220 24.55 -1.32 -4.65
CA ASP A 220 23.45 -2.07 -5.20
C ASP A 220 23.96 -3.23 -6.06
N LEU A 221 23.59 -4.47 -5.73
CA LEU A 221 23.96 -5.70 -6.42
C LEU A 221 25.46 -5.79 -6.77
N CYS A 222 26.31 -5.29 -5.88
CA CYS A 222 27.75 -5.26 -6.04
C CYS A 222 28.41 -6.48 -5.40
N ASP A 223 29.24 -7.19 -6.15
CA ASP A 223 30.04 -8.29 -5.67
C ASP A 223 31.40 -7.85 -5.10
N ARG A 224 32.22 -8.83 -4.72
CA ARG A 224 33.56 -8.57 -4.18
C ARG A 224 34.51 -7.89 -5.18
N ALA A 225 34.39 -8.19 -6.47
CA ALA A 225 35.17 -7.55 -7.52
C ALA A 225 34.73 -6.09 -7.73
N ASP A 226 33.44 -5.81 -7.66
CA ASP A 226 32.89 -4.45 -7.68
C ASP A 226 33.38 -3.63 -6.48
N PHE A 227 33.47 -4.25 -5.30
CA PHE A 227 34.03 -3.60 -4.12
C PHE A 227 35.49 -3.18 -4.35
N VAL A 228 36.33 -4.09 -4.88
CA VAL A 228 37.73 -3.78 -5.21
C VAL A 228 37.83 -2.73 -6.31
N HIS A 229 36.99 -2.83 -7.35
CA HIS A 229 36.94 -1.83 -8.41
C HIS A 229 36.58 -0.44 -7.89
N ARG A 230 35.66 -0.38 -6.94
CA ARG A 230 35.18 0.88 -6.37
C ARG A 230 36.12 1.49 -5.35
N TYR A 231 36.76 0.67 -4.50
CA TYR A 231 37.53 1.14 -3.36
C TYR A 231 39.05 0.82 -3.44
N GLY A 232 39.48 0.08 -4.46
CA GLY A 232 40.90 -0.24 -4.70
C GLY A 232 41.44 -1.42 -3.91
N ARG A 233 40.73 -1.90 -2.89
CA ARG A 233 41.06 -3.05 -2.03
C ARG A 233 39.77 -3.77 -1.66
N ASN A 234 39.91 -5.02 -1.23
CA ASN A 234 38.76 -5.71 -0.64
C ASN A 234 38.54 -5.28 0.84
N LEU A 235 37.38 -5.63 1.40
CA LEU A 235 37.02 -5.19 2.75
C LEU A 235 37.98 -5.74 3.82
N GLU A 236 38.40 -7.00 3.69
CA GLU A 236 39.31 -7.64 4.64
C GLU A 236 40.69 -6.97 4.66
N GLU A 237 41.19 -6.49 3.51
CA GLU A 237 42.43 -5.71 3.46
C GLU A 237 42.26 -4.37 4.13
N TYR A 238 41.11 -3.72 4.05
CA TYR A 238 40.81 -2.52 4.82
C TYR A 238 40.75 -2.80 6.31
N VAL A 239 40.05 -3.82 6.74
CA VAL A 239 39.96 -4.21 8.16
C VAL A 239 41.36 -4.51 8.73
N GLN A 240 42.21 -5.23 8.01
CA GLN A 240 43.56 -5.50 8.42
C GLN A 240 44.43 -4.21 8.52
N MET A 241 44.33 -3.38 7.48
CA MET A 241 45.04 -2.08 7.47
C MET A 241 44.58 -1.20 8.67
N TYR A 242 43.30 -1.19 8.98
CA TYR A 242 42.80 -0.40 10.12
C TYR A 242 43.26 -0.92 11.46
N ARG A 243 43.33 -2.24 11.66
CA ARG A 243 43.96 -2.84 12.88
C ARG A 243 45.39 -2.39 13.12
N GLU A 244 46.14 -2.15 12.06
CA GLU A 244 47.54 -1.67 12.12
C GLU A 244 47.62 -0.13 12.29
N LYS A 245 46.76 0.61 11.55
CA LYS A 245 46.86 2.07 11.47
C LYS A 245 46.18 2.79 12.65
N TYR A 246 45.16 2.18 13.25
CA TYR A 246 44.32 2.79 14.31
C TYR A 246 44.31 1.89 15.56
N PRO A 247 45.41 1.72 16.28
CA PRO A 247 45.51 0.80 17.42
C PRO A 247 44.67 1.20 18.66
N GLU A 248 44.09 2.41 18.65
CA GLU A 248 43.16 2.91 19.65
C GLU A 248 41.74 2.32 19.50
N TYR A 249 41.44 1.68 18.37
CA TYR A 249 40.14 1.05 18.06
C TYR A 249 40.32 -0.46 17.85
N ASP A 250 39.23 -1.20 18.09
CA ASP A 250 39.14 -2.61 17.72
C ASP A 250 38.32 -2.72 16.40
N PHE A 251 38.75 -3.62 15.51
CA PHE A 251 38.06 -3.86 14.21
C PHE A 251 37.68 -5.33 14.08
N THR A 252 36.40 -5.60 13.83
CA THR A 252 35.83 -6.96 13.76
C THR A 252 34.72 -7.04 12.73
N TYR A 253 34.18 -8.23 12.54
CA TYR A 253 32.92 -8.47 11.83
C TYR A 253 31.80 -8.74 12.82
N SER A 254 30.59 -8.34 12.51
CA SER A 254 29.42 -8.65 13.33
C SER A 254 28.14 -8.54 12.50
N THR A 255 27.04 -9.12 13.03
CA THR A 255 25.71 -8.93 12.48
C THR A 255 24.98 -7.80 13.20
N ALA A 256 23.92 -7.29 12.58
CA ALA A 256 23.11 -6.25 13.22
C ALA A 256 22.42 -6.77 14.49
N ALA A 257 21.93 -8.00 14.48
CA ALA A 257 21.32 -8.63 15.65
C ALA A 257 22.31 -8.74 16.82
N GLN A 258 23.59 -9.10 16.56
CA GLN A 258 24.61 -9.18 17.61
C GLN A 258 24.88 -7.81 18.23
N VAL A 259 24.99 -6.75 17.44
CA VAL A 259 25.23 -5.40 17.96
C VAL A 259 24.00 -4.90 18.71
N LEU A 260 22.80 -5.03 18.16
CA LEU A 260 21.57 -4.49 18.73
C LEU A 260 21.11 -5.24 19.99
N SER A 261 21.45 -6.53 20.14
CA SER A 261 21.14 -7.28 21.36
C SER A 261 21.77 -6.63 22.62
N GLY A 262 22.93 -5.98 22.50
CA GLY A 262 23.55 -5.22 23.59
C GLY A 262 22.76 -3.99 24.02
N TYR A 263 21.85 -3.48 23.16
CA TYR A 263 21.04 -2.27 23.43
C TYR A 263 19.64 -2.57 23.99
N GLU A 264 19.25 -3.84 24.12
CA GLU A 264 17.87 -4.18 24.55
C GLU A 264 17.55 -3.59 25.93
N GLU A 265 18.48 -3.69 26.86
CA GLU A 265 18.33 -3.19 28.23
C GLU A 265 18.93 -1.79 28.45
N TYR A 266 19.47 -1.17 27.40
CA TYR A 266 20.04 0.17 27.51
C TYR A 266 18.93 1.22 27.65
N GLY A 267 18.88 1.89 28.84
CA GLY A 267 17.73 2.76 29.20
C GLY A 267 17.71 4.12 28.50
N ASP A 268 18.85 4.69 28.17
CA ASP A 268 18.99 6.11 27.76
C ASP A 268 19.01 6.31 26.24
N LEU A 269 18.37 5.42 25.47
CA LEU A 269 18.23 5.63 24.03
C LEU A 269 17.15 6.66 23.72
N PRO A 270 17.39 7.56 22.73
CA PRO A 270 16.35 8.43 22.22
C PRO A 270 15.15 7.62 21.73
N CYS A 271 13.96 8.18 21.85
CA CYS A 271 12.73 7.56 21.37
C CYS A 271 12.04 8.48 20.38
N LEU A 272 11.80 7.97 19.18
CA LEU A 272 11.11 8.65 18.10
C LEU A 272 9.71 8.04 17.91
N SER A 273 8.75 8.86 17.54
CA SER A 273 7.38 8.43 17.16
C SER A 273 6.83 9.30 16.03
N GLY A 274 5.80 8.84 15.34
CA GLY A 274 5.18 9.55 14.23
C GLY A 274 5.74 9.14 12.86
N GLU A 275 5.11 9.61 11.79
CA GLU A 275 5.56 9.30 10.43
C GLU A 275 6.90 9.96 10.10
N ILE A 276 7.76 9.23 9.41
CA ILE A 276 8.87 9.81 8.65
C ILE A 276 8.42 9.81 7.18
N PRO A 277 8.02 10.96 6.61
CA PRO A 277 7.50 11.00 5.25
C PRO A 277 8.60 10.79 4.21
N SER A 278 8.25 10.23 3.07
CA SER A 278 9.14 10.16 1.92
C SER A 278 9.33 11.56 1.31
N VAL A 279 10.55 11.86 0.90
CA VAL A 279 10.88 13.09 0.15
C VAL A 279 11.27 12.80 -1.30
N TRP A 280 11.20 11.55 -1.72
CA TRP A 280 11.61 11.16 -3.07
C TRP A 280 10.53 11.42 -4.11
N GLY A 281 9.27 11.31 -3.75
CA GLY A 281 8.15 11.58 -4.66
C GLY A 281 7.94 10.51 -5.72
N VAL A 282 8.37 9.27 -5.47
CA VAL A 282 8.31 8.16 -6.44
C VAL A 282 6.90 7.70 -6.78
N ALA A 283 5.92 8.01 -5.95
CA ALA A 283 4.56 7.50 -6.09
C ALA A 283 3.87 7.83 -7.44
N ALA A 284 4.36 8.80 -8.17
CA ALA A 284 3.84 9.18 -9.49
C ALA A 284 4.84 8.95 -10.64
N ASP A 285 6.03 8.40 -10.35
CA ASP A 285 7.12 8.26 -11.33
C ASP A 285 7.09 6.95 -12.11
N GLU A 286 7.04 5.80 -11.44
CA GLU A 286 7.23 4.50 -12.08
C GLU A 286 6.22 4.24 -13.18
N GLU A 287 4.99 4.28 -12.80
CA GLU A 287 3.79 4.28 -13.61
C GLU A 287 2.70 4.92 -12.75
N ALA A 288 2.13 6.01 -13.20
CA ALA A 288 1.19 6.80 -12.41
C ALA A 288 0.03 5.99 -11.81
N THR A 289 -0.33 4.86 -12.43
CA THR A 289 -1.39 3.97 -11.96
C THR A 289 -0.89 2.71 -11.27
N PHE A 290 0.43 2.55 -11.04
CA PHE A 290 1.00 1.38 -10.39
C PHE A 290 0.41 1.16 -8.98
N PHE A 291 0.46 2.18 -8.14
CA PHE A 291 -0.05 2.08 -6.77
C PHE A 291 -1.57 2.02 -6.69
N GLN A 292 -2.28 2.53 -7.71
CA GLN A 292 -3.73 2.34 -7.80
C GLN A 292 -4.08 0.87 -8.02
N ARG A 293 -3.38 0.19 -8.96
CA ARG A 293 -3.55 -1.25 -9.18
C ARG A 293 -3.09 -2.08 -7.99
N ASP A 294 -1.99 -1.68 -7.35
CA ASP A 294 -1.47 -2.31 -6.14
C ASP A 294 -2.55 -2.37 -5.04
N ARG A 295 -3.20 -1.24 -4.77
CA ARG A 295 -4.30 -1.14 -3.81
C ARG A 295 -5.55 -1.93 -4.23
N GLN A 296 -5.83 -1.96 -5.52
CA GLN A 296 -6.93 -2.76 -6.06
C GLN A 296 -6.67 -4.26 -5.85
N ILE A 297 -5.44 -4.73 -6.06
CA ILE A 297 -5.06 -6.13 -5.84
C ILE A 297 -5.24 -6.51 -4.37
N GLU A 298 -4.69 -5.73 -3.44
CA GLU A 298 -4.86 -6.00 -2.01
C GLU A 298 -6.35 -6.06 -1.63
N SER A 299 -7.15 -5.10 -2.09
CA SER A 299 -8.59 -5.07 -1.89
C SER A 299 -9.29 -6.34 -2.38
N GLN A 300 -8.98 -6.79 -3.60
CA GLN A 300 -9.56 -8.00 -4.16
C GLN A 300 -9.09 -9.27 -3.44
N LEU A 301 -7.80 -9.37 -3.06
CA LEU A 301 -7.27 -10.47 -2.28
C LEU A 301 -7.98 -10.61 -0.94
N LEU A 302 -8.16 -9.51 -0.21
CA LEU A 302 -8.89 -9.49 1.06
C LEU A 302 -10.36 -9.87 0.90
N THR A 303 -10.99 -9.47 -0.20
CA THR A 303 -12.37 -9.86 -0.53
C THR A 303 -12.45 -11.35 -0.86
N ALA A 304 -11.51 -11.86 -1.66
CA ALA A 304 -11.44 -13.28 -1.99
C ALA A 304 -11.20 -14.15 -0.76
N GLU A 305 -10.28 -13.76 0.14
CA GLU A 305 -10.03 -14.44 1.41
C GLU A 305 -11.29 -14.51 2.27
N THR A 306 -12.04 -13.40 2.38
CA THR A 306 -13.29 -13.35 3.14
C THR A 306 -14.36 -14.27 2.54
N LEU A 307 -14.51 -14.25 1.21
CA LEU A 307 -15.43 -15.14 0.49
C LEU A 307 -15.04 -16.62 0.65
N VAL A 308 -13.75 -16.94 0.57
CA VAL A 308 -13.26 -18.31 0.76
C VAL A 308 -13.51 -18.79 2.17
N ALA A 309 -13.30 -17.97 3.21
CA ALA A 309 -13.63 -18.32 4.59
C ALA A 309 -15.12 -18.63 4.75
N VAL A 310 -16.00 -17.86 4.11
CA VAL A 310 -17.45 -18.12 4.08
C VAL A 310 -17.76 -19.42 3.32
N ALA A 311 -17.14 -19.65 2.17
CA ALA A 311 -17.36 -20.86 1.38
C ALA A 311 -16.91 -22.12 2.13
N GLU A 312 -15.76 -22.09 2.80
CA GLU A 312 -15.29 -23.20 3.64
C GLU A 312 -16.25 -23.49 4.80
N HIS A 313 -16.77 -22.46 5.47
CA HIS A 313 -17.80 -22.62 6.50
C HIS A 313 -19.09 -23.24 5.95
N LEU A 314 -19.48 -22.88 4.73
CA LEU A 314 -20.66 -23.44 4.04
C LEU A 314 -20.37 -24.78 3.35
N HIS A 315 -19.14 -25.30 3.42
CA HIS A 315 -18.67 -26.49 2.70
C HIS A 315 -18.89 -26.42 1.19
N LEU A 316 -18.65 -25.23 0.61
CA LEU A 316 -18.77 -24.96 -0.83
C LEU A 316 -17.40 -24.99 -1.51
N PRO A 317 -17.32 -25.45 -2.77
CA PRO A 317 -16.12 -25.32 -3.55
C PRO A 317 -15.89 -23.84 -3.93
N TRP A 318 -14.68 -23.36 -3.81
CA TRP A 318 -14.30 -21.99 -4.16
C TRP A 318 -13.18 -21.92 -5.21
N ARG A 319 -12.46 -23.03 -5.42
CA ARG A 319 -11.32 -23.08 -6.33
C ARG A 319 -11.81 -23.09 -7.79
N PRO A 320 -11.37 -22.12 -8.64
CA PRO A 320 -11.71 -22.12 -10.05
C PRO A 320 -11.12 -23.34 -10.78
N ALA A 321 -11.86 -23.88 -11.73
CA ALA A 321 -11.37 -24.99 -12.59
C ALA A 321 -10.13 -24.58 -13.41
N SER A 322 -10.00 -23.30 -13.76
CA SER A 322 -8.84 -22.71 -14.43
C SER A 322 -7.57 -22.70 -13.57
N ALA A 323 -7.67 -22.84 -12.24
CA ALA A 323 -6.52 -22.78 -11.34
C ALA A 323 -5.44 -23.82 -11.66
N ASP A 324 -5.79 -24.96 -12.25
CA ASP A 324 -4.83 -25.95 -12.74
C ASP A 324 -3.98 -25.45 -13.93
N GLN A 325 -4.51 -24.44 -14.66
CA GLN A 325 -3.84 -23.83 -15.80
C GLN A 325 -2.95 -22.64 -15.38
N TRP A 326 -3.10 -22.14 -14.14
CA TRP A 326 -2.24 -21.04 -13.62
C TRP A 326 -0.80 -21.51 -13.40
N GLN A 327 -0.59 -22.82 -13.30
CA GLN A 327 0.75 -23.41 -13.18
C GLN A 327 1.65 -22.94 -14.31
N GLY A 328 2.86 -22.50 -13.97
CA GLY A 328 3.84 -21.97 -14.92
C GLY A 328 3.55 -20.56 -15.44
N THR A 329 2.40 -19.96 -15.07
CA THR A 329 2.12 -18.54 -15.35
C THR A 329 2.57 -17.64 -14.22
N PHE A 330 2.74 -18.17 -13.01
CA PHE A 330 3.41 -17.48 -11.93
C PHE A 330 4.88 -17.32 -12.27
N TYR A 331 5.39 -16.10 -12.17
CA TYR A 331 6.79 -15.83 -12.45
C TYR A 331 7.73 -16.71 -11.61
N GLU A 332 7.36 -16.97 -10.35
CA GLU A 332 8.13 -17.83 -9.44
C GLU A 332 8.16 -19.29 -9.90
N ALA A 333 7.02 -19.84 -10.35
CA ALA A 333 6.96 -21.18 -10.85
C ALA A 333 7.87 -21.37 -12.07
N ALA A 334 7.85 -20.42 -13.00
CA ALA A 334 8.73 -20.42 -14.16
C ALA A 334 10.20 -20.20 -13.78
N PHE A 335 10.46 -19.40 -12.76
CA PHE A 335 11.79 -18.98 -12.36
C PHE A 335 12.50 -20.00 -11.48
N PHE A 336 11.81 -20.56 -10.47
CA PHE A 336 12.33 -21.58 -9.58
C PHE A 336 12.19 -23.01 -10.18
N ALA A 337 11.89 -23.12 -11.47
CA ALA A 337 11.65 -24.38 -12.14
C ALA A 337 10.64 -25.29 -11.41
N ARG A 338 9.67 -24.71 -10.70
CA ARG A 338 8.57 -25.45 -10.09
C ARG A 338 7.75 -26.09 -11.20
N LYS A 339 7.76 -27.39 -11.25
CA LYS A 339 6.99 -28.18 -12.21
C LYS A 339 5.65 -28.64 -11.65
N ASP A 340 5.51 -28.52 -10.35
CA ASP A 340 4.32 -28.99 -9.65
C ASP A 340 3.18 -27.97 -9.73
N PRO A 341 1.94 -28.44 -9.89
CA PRO A 341 0.77 -27.57 -9.83
C PRO A 341 0.71 -26.88 -8.47
N ILE A 342 0.08 -25.70 -8.45
CA ILE A 342 -0.28 -25.05 -7.19
C ILE A 342 -1.14 -26.03 -6.41
N GLN A 343 -0.70 -26.35 -5.20
CA GLN A 343 -1.46 -27.26 -4.35
C GLN A 343 -2.83 -26.66 -4.06
N PRO A 344 -3.93 -27.44 -4.18
CA PRO A 344 -5.25 -26.97 -3.81
C PRO A 344 -5.25 -26.37 -2.42
N GLY A 345 -5.86 -25.18 -2.28
CA GLY A 345 -5.86 -24.40 -1.05
C GLY A 345 -4.66 -23.47 -0.84
N LYS A 346 -3.69 -23.43 -1.76
CA LYS A 346 -2.54 -22.50 -1.70
C LYS A 346 -2.63 -21.35 -2.71
N GLU A 347 -3.72 -21.27 -3.47
CA GLU A 347 -3.89 -20.28 -4.53
C GLU A 347 -3.79 -18.84 -3.97
N LEU A 348 -4.48 -18.54 -2.89
CA LEU A 348 -4.43 -17.22 -2.25
C LEU A 348 -3.05 -16.88 -1.71
N ALA A 349 -2.34 -17.84 -1.11
CA ALA A 349 -0.98 -17.63 -0.63
C ALA A 349 0.00 -17.31 -1.77
N GLU A 350 -0.13 -17.99 -2.92
CA GLU A 350 0.70 -17.70 -4.10
C GLU A 350 0.33 -16.35 -4.73
N LEU A 351 -0.94 -15.95 -4.73
CA LEU A 351 -1.38 -14.63 -5.19
C LEU A 351 -0.83 -13.50 -4.29
N TRP A 352 -0.82 -13.70 -2.97
CA TRP A 352 -0.15 -12.78 -2.05
C TRP A 352 1.34 -12.67 -2.32
N ARG A 353 2.05 -13.78 -2.57
CA ARG A 353 3.46 -13.75 -2.94
C ARG A 353 3.72 -12.98 -4.24
N MET A 354 2.88 -13.19 -5.27
CA MET A 354 2.96 -12.43 -6.52
C MET A 354 2.76 -10.93 -6.29
N HIS A 355 1.78 -10.56 -5.49
CA HIS A 355 1.49 -9.18 -5.15
C HIS A 355 2.68 -8.54 -4.43
N ILE A 356 3.14 -9.15 -3.34
CA ILE A 356 4.28 -8.68 -2.54
C ILE A 356 5.56 -8.56 -3.39
N PHE A 357 5.80 -9.48 -4.33
CA PHE A 357 6.96 -9.44 -5.22
C PHE A 357 6.99 -8.16 -6.08
N THR A 358 5.84 -7.70 -6.57
CA THR A 358 5.77 -6.48 -7.37
C THR A 358 5.95 -5.20 -6.55
N GLN A 359 5.82 -5.28 -5.23
CA GLN A 359 5.92 -4.15 -4.31
C GLN A 359 7.37 -3.80 -3.92
N ASP A 360 8.36 -4.51 -4.44
CA ASP A 360 9.76 -4.10 -4.28
C ASP A 360 9.92 -2.61 -4.64
N HIS A 361 10.72 -1.88 -3.85
CA HIS A 361 10.77 -0.42 -3.90
C HIS A 361 11.34 0.16 -5.19
N ASN A 362 11.94 -0.67 -6.05
CA ASN A 362 12.56 -0.23 -7.29
C ASN A 362 11.61 -0.26 -8.48
N GLY A 363 11.55 0.82 -9.20
CA GLY A 363 10.70 1.00 -10.38
C GLY A 363 11.39 0.90 -11.69
N GLY A 364 12.64 0.49 -11.73
CA GLY A 364 13.19 0.27 -13.03
C GLY A 364 14.59 0.71 -13.37
N GLY A 365 15.34 1.32 -12.52
CA GLY A 365 16.77 1.59 -12.67
C GLY A 365 17.29 1.62 -14.11
N GLN A 366 18.17 0.68 -14.45
CA GLN A 366 18.81 0.63 -15.78
C GLN A 366 17.91 0.09 -16.90
N GLU A 367 16.87 -0.68 -16.57
CA GLU A 367 15.90 -1.24 -17.55
C GLU A 367 14.46 -0.75 -17.26
N GLY A 368 14.32 0.48 -16.80
CA GLY A 368 13.10 1.07 -16.25
C GLY A 368 11.79 0.66 -16.87
N ALA A 369 11.61 0.91 -18.18
CA ALA A 369 10.38 0.56 -18.87
C ALA A 369 10.10 -0.96 -18.87
N LEU A 370 11.13 -1.80 -18.96
CA LEU A 370 10.95 -3.25 -18.92
C LEU A 370 10.54 -3.74 -17.52
N SER A 371 11.16 -3.22 -16.47
CA SER A 371 10.81 -3.56 -15.09
C SER A 371 9.38 -3.14 -14.74
N THR A 372 8.99 -1.92 -15.09
CA THR A 372 7.61 -1.44 -14.94
C THR A 372 6.62 -2.29 -15.73
N PHE A 373 6.96 -2.68 -16.97
CA PHE A 373 6.13 -3.58 -17.76
C PHE A 373 5.97 -4.96 -17.09
N GLN A 374 7.05 -5.54 -16.56
CA GLN A 374 7.00 -6.84 -15.86
C GLN A 374 6.13 -6.76 -14.61
N LYS A 375 6.30 -5.74 -13.78
CA LYS A 375 5.45 -5.51 -12.61
C LYS A 375 3.97 -5.41 -13.01
N ARG A 376 3.66 -4.63 -14.05
CA ARG A 376 2.27 -4.48 -14.56
C ARG A 376 1.67 -5.80 -15.02
N VAL A 377 2.42 -6.63 -15.76
CA VAL A 377 1.95 -7.94 -16.21
C VAL A 377 1.63 -8.85 -15.02
N ILE A 378 2.49 -8.88 -14.00
CA ILE A 378 2.27 -9.66 -12.78
C ILE A 378 1.03 -9.14 -12.03
N GLN A 379 0.89 -7.82 -11.87
CA GLN A 379 -0.27 -7.19 -11.24
C GLN A 379 -1.58 -7.54 -11.98
N GLN A 380 -1.60 -7.47 -13.31
CA GLN A 380 -2.78 -7.80 -14.10
C GLN A 380 -3.18 -9.28 -13.96
N ARG A 381 -2.21 -10.18 -13.92
CA ARG A 381 -2.47 -11.61 -13.65
C ARG A 381 -3.03 -11.82 -12.24
N CYS A 382 -2.46 -11.15 -11.25
CA CYS A 382 -2.95 -11.23 -9.88
C CYS A 382 -4.41 -10.77 -9.78
N LEU A 383 -4.77 -9.66 -10.42
CA LEU A 383 -6.16 -9.17 -10.50
C LEU A 383 -7.07 -10.21 -11.18
N ALA A 384 -6.67 -10.75 -12.32
CA ALA A 384 -7.48 -11.69 -13.08
C ALA A 384 -7.75 -12.99 -12.29
N TYR A 385 -6.72 -13.57 -11.70
CA TYR A 385 -6.86 -14.82 -10.94
C TYR A 385 -7.64 -14.64 -9.64
N THR A 386 -7.45 -13.51 -8.97
CA THR A 386 -8.23 -13.19 -7.77
C THR A 386 -9.71 -13.00 -8.13
N GLN A 387 -10.00 -12.36 -9.27
CA GLN A 387 -11.37 -12.20 -9.76
C GLN A 387 -12.03 -13.55 -10.08
N GLU A 388 -11.30 -14.51 -10.65
CA GLU A 388 -11.81 -15.86 -10.90
C GLU A 388 -12.23 -16.57 -9.59
N ILE A 389 -11.47 -16.41 -8.50
CA ILE A 389 -11.85 -16.95 -7.18
C ILE A 389 -13.13 -16.28 -6.68
N ILE A 390 -13.25 -14.96 -6.78
CA ILE A 390 -14.44 -14.22 -6.37
C ILE A 390 -15.65 -14.68 -7.15
N ASP A 391 -15.55 -14.74 -8.48
CA ASP A 391 -16.66 -15.12 -9.37
C ASP A 391 -17.11 -16.56 -9.13
N GLN A 392 -16.17 -17.50 -8.98
CA GLN A 392 -16.47 -18.90 -8.65
C GLN A 392 -17.19 -19.01 -7.32
N THR A 393 -16.72 -18.32 -6.29
CA THR A 393 -17.30 -18.41 -4.95
C THR A 393 -18.72 -17.81 -4.92
N LEU A 394 -18.93 -16.66 -5.57
CA LEU A 394 -20.26 -16.06 -5.69
C LEU A 394 -21.21 -16.97 -6.48
N ALA A 395 -20.73 -17.60 -7.55
CA ALA A 395 -21.55 -18.54 -8.33
C ALA A 395 -21.98 -19.75 -7.50
N GLU A 396 -21.11 -20.33 -6.69
CA GLU A 396 -21.42 -21.46 -5.80
C GLU A 396 -22.42 -21.09 -4.70
N ILE A 397 -22.27 -19.91 -4.08
CA ILE A 397 -23.27 -19.38 -3.14
C ILE A 397 -24.60 -19.20 -3.87
N GLY A 398 -24.58 -18.57 -5.04
CA GLY A 398 -25.76 -18.27 -5.83
C GLY A 398 -26.57 -19.52 -6.23
N GLN A 399 -25.90 -20.62 -6.62
CA GLN A 399 -26.56 -21.89 -6.95
C GLN A 399 -27.28 -22.53 -5.76
N ARG A 400 -26.92 -22.18 -4.52
CA ARG A 400 -27.51 -22.72 -3.30
C ARG A 400 -28.61 -21.84 -2.72
N LEU A 401 -28.92 -20.71 -3.33
CA LEU A 401 -30.02 -19.84 -2.91
C LEU A 401 -31.38 -20.45 -3.20
N SER A 402 -32.38 -20.03 -2.42
CA SER A 402 -33.78 -20.34 -2.62
C SER A 402 -34.60 -19.05 -2.70
N PRO A 403 -35.56 -18.89 -3.62
CA PRO A 403 -36.05 -19.82 -4.66
C PRO A 403 -35.25 -19.79 -5.97
N ASP A 404 -35.60 -20.65 -6.95
CA ASP A 404 -35.00 -20.71 -8.30
C ASP A 404 -35.39 -19.50 -9.15
N GLU A 405 -34.67 -18.41 -9.00
CA GLU A 405 -34.85 -17.14 -9.70
C GLU A 405 -33.51 -16.53 -10.11
N GLU A 406 -33.54 -15.68 -11.12
CA GLU A 406 -32.38 -14.88 -11.48
C GLU A 406 -32.26 -13.66 -10.55
N CYS A 407 -31.12 -13.48 -9.92
CA CYS A 407 -30.89 -12.39 -8.98
C CYS A 407 -29.49 -11.80 -9.08
N LEU A 408 -29.38 -10.56 -8.61
CA LEU A 408 -28.10 -9.92 -8.29
C LEU A 408 -27.72 -10.33 -6.85
N LEU A 409 -26.72 -11.19 -6.73
CA LEU A 409 -26.12 -11.53 -5.44
C LEU A 409 -25.05 -10.51 -5.11
N VAL A 410 -25.15 -9.86 -3.97
CA VAL A 410 -24.17 -8.87 -3.47
C VAL A 410 -23.60 -9.36 -2.16
N PHE A 411 -22.26 -9.42 -2.08
CA PHE A 411 -21.50 -9.78 -0.89
C PHE A 411 -20.78 -8.57 -0.31
N ASN A 412 -20.94 -8.33 0.97
CA ASN A 412 -20.27 -7.32 1.76
C ASN A 412 -19.09 -7.94 2.54
N PRO A 413 -17.83 -7.60 2.25
CA PRO A 413 -16.66 -8.16 2.93
C PRO A 413 -16.31 -7.45 4.26
N HIS A 414 -17.09 -6.46 4.68
CA HIS A 414 -16.82 -5.67 5.89
C HIS A 414 -17.46 -6.24 7.14
N GLY A 415 -16.86 -5.97 8.30
CA GLY A 415 -17.40 -6.33 9.61
C GLY A 415 -18.62 -5.51 10.06
N GLN A 416 -19.02 -4.50 9.29
CA GLN A 416 -20.21 -3.66 9.47
C GLN A 416 -21.14 -3.77 8.27
N GLU A 417 -22.42 -3.42 8.46
CA GLU A 417 -23.36 -3.29 7.34
C GLU A 417 -22.91 -2.25 6.34
N TRP A 418 -23.24 -2.46 5.09
CA TRP A 418 -22.97 -1.53 4.00
C TRP A 418 -24.24 -1.21 3.21
N ALA A 419 -24.47 0.03 2.88
CA ALA A 419 -25.53 0.47 1.95
C ALA A 419 -24.94 1.50 0.98
N GLY A 420 -25.42 1.48 -0.26
CA GLY A 420 -24.92 2.41 -1.28
C GLY A 420 -25.27 2.00 -2.69
N ALA A 421 -24.64 2.63 -3.66
CA ALA A 421 -24.85 2.24 -5.07
C ALA A 421 -23.77 1.26 -5.52
N LEU A 422 -24.22 0.17 -6.15
CA LEU A 422 -23.36 -0.81 -6.82
C LEU A 422 -23.64 -0.78 -8.32
N SER A 423 -22.62 -1.04 -9.12
CA SER A 423 -22.74 -1.14 -10.57
C SER A 423 -22.53 -2.57 -11.03
N VAL A 424 -23.38 -3.05 -11.93
CA VAL A 424 -23.26 -4.36 -12.56
C VAL A 424 -23.35 -4.20 -14.09
N THR A 425 -22.43 -4.86 -14.80
CA THR A 425 -22.48 -4.89 -16.27
C THR A 425 -23.28 -6.10 -16.73
N LEU A 426 -24.28 -5.85 -17.59
CA LEU A 426 -25.15 -6.88 -18.16
C LEU A 426 -25.05 -6.88 -19.67
N PRO A 427 -25.23 -8.04 -20.35
CA PRO A 427 -25.51 -8.04 -21.78
C PRO A 427 -26.75 -7.19 -22.08
N ALA A 428 -26.70 -6.37 -23.12
CA ALA A 428 -27.82 -5.47 -23.48
C ALA A 428 -29.15 -6.21 -23.74
N GLU A 429 -29.08 -7.44 -24.25
CA GLU A 429 -30.23 -8.31 -24.44
C GLU A 429 -30.92 -8.75 -23.14
N ARG A 430 -30.15 -8.75 -22.01
CA ARG A 430 -30.67 -9.12 -20.67
C ARG A 430 -31.24 -7.94 -19.89
N TRP A 431 -31.02 -6.70 -20.34
CA TRP A 431 -31.54 -5.50 -19.69
C TRP A 431 -32.53 -4.79 -20.61
N GLN A 432 -33.81 -5.06 -20.43
CA GLN A 432 -34.89 -4.48 -21.23
C GLN A 432 -35.63 -3.38 -20.47
N ALA A 433 -36.31 -2.49 -21.22
CA ALA A 433 -37.13 -1.45 -20.59
C ALA A 433 -38.22 -2.06 -19.68
N GLY A 434 -38.31 -1.57 -18.46
CA GLY A 434 -39.22 -2.04 -17.44
C GLY A 434 -38.68 -3.16 -16.54
N LEU A 435 -37.44 -3.60 -16.71
CA LEU A 435 -36.76 -4.46 -15.71
C LEU A 435 -36.26 -3.63 -14.55
N CYS A 436 -36.26 -4.21 -13.36
CA CYS A 436 -35.68 -3.66 -12.13
C CYS A 436 -35.18 -4.80 -11.24
N PHE A 437 -34.34 -4.45 -10.28
CA PHE A 437 -34.06 -5.30 -9.13
C PHE A 437 -35.06 -4.99 -8.04
N ALA A 438 -35.50 -6.03 -7.32
CA ALA A 438 -36.43 -5.93 -6.21
C ALA A 438 -35.81 -6.52 -4.94
N ASP A 439 -36.15 -5.92 -3.78
CA ASP A 439 -35.78 -6.43 -2.46
C ASP A 439 -36.63 -7.67 -2.05
N ASP A 440 -36.43 -8.14 -0.81
CA ASP A 440 -37.12 -9.32 -0.24
C ASP A 440 -38.63 -9.14 -0.18
N ASP A 441 -39.12 -7.91 -0.05
CA ASP A 441 -40.54 -7.56 -0.01
C ASP A 441 -41.15 -7.36 -1.41
N GLY A 442 -40.31 -7.45 -2.45
CA GLY A 442 -40.70 -7.23 -3.84
C GLY A 442 -40.77 -5.74 -4.22
N ALA A 443 -40.28 -4.85 -3.39
CA ALA A 443 -40.20 -3.42 -3.71
C ALA A 443 -39.08 -3.14 -4.73
N PRO A 444 -39.39 -2.42 -5.84
CA PRO A 444 -38.40 -2.13 -6.86
C PRO A 444 -37.34 -1.15 -6.35
N LEU A 445 -36.06 -1.46 -6.60
CA LEU A 445 -34.93 -0.61 -6.27
C LEU A 445 -34.73 0.48 -7.32
N LEU A 446 -34.23 1.64 -6.90
CA LEU A 446 -33.82 2.70 -7.82
C LEU A 446 -32.63 2.22 -8.66
N THR A 447 -32.78 2.33 -9.97
CA THR A 447 -31.74 1.97 -10.94
C THR A 447 -31.53 3.09 -11.95
N GLN A 448 -30.30 3.14 -12.46
CA GLN A 448 -29.93 4.00 -13.59
C GLN A 448 -29.01 3.21 -14.51
N ALA A 449 -29.38 3.11 -15.80
CA ALA A 449 -28.69 2.25 -16.76
C ALA A 449 -27.98 3.09 -17.82
N GLN A 450 -26.76 2.76 -18.11
CA GLN A 450 -25.91 3.40 -19.13
C GLN A 450 -25.54 2.39 -20.20
N GLN A 451 -25.82 2.71 -21.46
CA GLN A 451 -25.37 1.88 -22.58
C GLN A 451 -23.83 1.95 -22.70
N GLN A 452 -23.19 0.80 -22.72
CA GLN A 452 -21.75 0.67 -22.98
C GLN A 452 -21.48 -0.06 -24.29
N GLY A 453 -21.23 0.71 -25.34
CA GLY A 453 -21.13 0.15 -26.69
C GLY A 453 -22.46 -0.43 -27.16
N ASN A 454 -22.42 -1.46 -28.03
CA ASN A 454 -23.63 -2.05 -28.61
C ASN A 454 -24.18 -3.23 -27.80
N ASP A 455 -23.34 -3.90 -27.03
CA ASP A 455 -23.63 -5.22 -26.50
C ASP A 455 -23.76 -5.26 -24.95
N GLN A 456 -23.46 -4.17 -24.27
CA GLN A 456 -23.45 -4.13 -22.79
C GLN A 456 -24.17 -2.91 -22.25
N VAL A 457 -24.77 -3.09 -21.07
CA VAL A 457 -25.38 -2.04 -20.26
C VAL A 457 -24.80 -2.07 -18.86
N LEU A 458 -24.31 -0.96 -18.38
CA LEU A 458 -23.92 -0.76 -16.98
C LEU A 458 -25.14 -0.30 -16.19
N VAL A 459 -25.58 -1.11 -15.24
CA VAL A 459 -26.74 -0.81 -14.41
C VAL A 459 -26.25 -0.45 -13.00
N HIS A 460 -26.54 0.77 -12.61
CA HIS A 460 -26.30 1.25 -11.25
C HIS A 460 -27.57 1.00 -10.42
N VAL A 461 -27.38 0.43 -9.24
CA VAL A 461 -28.48 0.06 -8.34
C VAL A 461 -28.24 0.66 -6.96
N ALA A 462 -29.22 1.39 -6.43
CA ALA A 462 -29.18 1.82 -5.03
C ALA A 462 -29.62 0.65 -4.15
N LEU A 463 -28.67 0.11 -3.41
CA LEU A 463 -28.86 -1.06 -2.55
C LEU A 463 -29.18 -0.64 -1.11
N PRO A 464 -30.17 -1.29 -0.47
CA PRO A 464 -30.35 -1.19 0.98
C PRO A 464 -29.21 -1.89 1.70
N ALA A 465 -29.25 -1.91 3.05
CA ALA A 465 -28.22 -2.52 3.86
C ALA A 465 -27.94 -3.98 3.47
N ILE A 466 -26.66 -4.26 3.18
CA ILE A 466 -26.12 -5.60 3.01
C ILE A 466 -25.45 -5.98 4.34
N PRO A 467 -25.76 -7.14 4.92
CA PRO A 467 -25.26 -7.49 6.24
C PRO A 467 -23.73 -7.63 6.27
N SER A 468 -23.16 -7.45 7.47
CA SER A 468 -21.73 -7.58 7.72
C SER A 468 -21.23 -8.99 7.44
N VAL A 469 -20.04 -9.11 6.81
CA VAL A 469 -19.47 -10.37 6.30
C VAL A 469 -20.62 -11.28 5.85
N GLY A 470 -21.33 -10.82 4.82
CA GLY A 470 -22.58 -11.45 4.44
C GLY A 470 -23.03 -11.07 3.04
N TYR A 471 -24.14 -11.65 2.65
CA TYR A 471 -24.70 -11.40 1.33
C TYR A 471 -26.19 -11.08 1.38
N ARG A 472 -26.65 -10.44 0.32
CA ARG A 472 -28.06 -10.26 0.01
C ARG A 472 -28.32 -10.43 -1.49
N ALA A 473 -29.40 -11.11 -1.84
CA ALA A 473 -29.81 -11.37 -3.22
C ALA A 473 -31.00 -10.50 -3.58
N PHE A 474 -30.98 -9.86 -4.75
CA PHE A 474 -32.01 -8.98 -5.28
C PHE A 474 -32.56 -9.56 -6.57
N ARG A 475 -33.86 -9.83 -6.61
CA ARG A 475 -34.50 -10.48 -7.76
C ARG A 475 -34.53 -9.55 -8.97
N LEU A 476 -34.22 -10.08 -10.16
CA LEU A 476 -34.45 -9.39 -11.43
C LEU A 476 -35.90 -9.67 -11.87
N CYS A 477 -36.72 -8.64 -11.96
CA CYS A 477 -38.14 -8.77 -12.29
C CYS A 477 -38.64 -7.63 -13.20
N ALA A 478 -39.79 -7.85 -13.83
CA ALA A 478 -40.48 -6.78 -14.52
C ALA A 478 -41.23 -5.89 -13.52
N ALA A 479 -40.90 -4.60 -13.50
CA ALA A 479 -41.59 -3.65 -12.63
C ALA A 479 -43.00 -3.34 -13.19
N GLN A 480 -44.04 -3.53 -12.38
CA GLN A 480 -45.36 -3.02 -12.67
C GLN A 480 -45.37 -1.49 -12.68
N THR A 481 -44.53 -0.87 -11.82
CA THR A 481 -44.27 0.56 -11.79
C THR A 481 -42.79 0.73 -11.44
N PRO A 482 -41.93 1.28 -12.33
CA PRO A 482 -40.53 1.52 -12.04
C PRO A 482 -40.38 2.42 -10.80
N ALA A 483 -39.40 2.12 -9.95
CA ALA A 483 -39.06 3.02 -8.88
C ALA A 483 -38.58 4.35 -9.50
N ALA A 484 -39.24 5.43 -9.15
CA ALA A 484 -38.87 6.77 -9.62
C ALA A 484 -38.37 7.61 -8.45
N ALA A 485 -37.23 8.27 -8.64
CA ALA A 485 -36.81 9.28 -7.69
C ALA A 485 -37.83 10.43 -7.71
N PRO A 486 -38.24 10.98 -6.55
CA PRO A 486 -39.04 12.19 -6.53
C PRO A 486 -38.32 13.30 -7.27
N ALA A 487 -39.02 14.06 -8.13
CA ALA A 487 -38.41 15.12 -8.94
C ALA A 487 -37.68 16.17 -8.08
N ALA A 488 -38.15 16.40 -6.86
CA ALA A 488 -37.50 17.29 -5.90
C ALA A 488 -36.18 16.74 -5.32
N ALA A 489 -35.92 15.43 -5.45
CA ALA A 489 -34.71 14.77 -4.98
C ALA A 489 -33.65 14.66 -6.09
N MET A 490 -33.98 14.96 -7.33
CA MET A 490 -33.04 14.95 -8.45
C MET A 490 -32.19 16.20 -8.50
N VAL A 491 -30.96 16.06 -9.00
CA VAL A 491 -30.08 17.22 -9.24
C VAL A 491 -30.77 18.22 -10.17
N GLN A 492 -30.91 19.45 -9.73
CA GLN A 492 -31.41 20.55 -10.53
C GLN A 492 -30.28 21.11 -11.39
N ILE A 493 -30.54 21.27 -12.69
CA ILE A 493 -29.55 21.74 -13.66
C ILE A 493 -30.02 23.10 -14.18
N SER A 494 -29.16 24.10 -14.11
CA SER A 494 -29.34 25.40 -14.74
C SER A 494 -28.03 25.92 -15.32
N GLN A 495 -28.12 26.85 -16.27
CA GLN A 495 -26.93 27.44 -16.88
C GLN A 495 -27.15 28.89 -17.22
N ASP A 496 -26.11 29.67 -17.22
CA ASP A 496 -26.03 31.00 -17.75
C ASP A 496 -24.86 31.17 -18.74
N ALA A 497 -24.49 32.37 -19.10
CA ALA A 497 -23.40 32.63 -20.03
C ALA A 497 -22.04 32.22 -19.46
N ALA A 498 -21.87 32.30 -18.13
CA ALA A 498 -20.61 32.07 -17.45
C ALA A 498 -20.43 30.66 -16.93
N ALA A 499 -21.50 30.02 -16.43
CA ALA A 499 -21.39 28.76 -15.71
C ALA A 499 -22.57 27.78 -15.96
N LEU A 500 -22.26 26.48 -15.76
CA LEU A 500 -23.22 25.41 -15.57
C LEU A 500 -23.38 25.17 -14.07
N HIS A 501 -24.62 25.15 -13.58
CA HIS A 501 -24.94 24.98 -12.15
C HIS A 501 -25.67 23.68 -11.90
N LEU A 502 -25.22 22.94 -10.93
CA LEU A 502 -25.82 21.69 -10.43
C LEU A 502 -26.18 21.89 -8.95
N THR A 503 -27.42 21.57 -8.59
CA THR A 503 -27.89 21.68 -7.21
C THR A 503 -28.54 20.37 -6.76
N SER A 504 -27.98 19.70 -5.75
CA SER A 504 -28.57 18.55 -5.07
C SER A 504 -29.07 18.93 -3.67
N ALA A 505 -29.48 17.95 -2.88
CA ALA A 505 -29.85 18.17 -1.47
C ALA A 505 -28.64 18.69 -0.64
N ASP A 506 -27.43 18.24 -0.95
CA ASP A 506 -26.22 18.49 -0.19
C ASP A 506 -25.29 19.52 -0.83
N TRP A 507 -25.27 19.60 -2.16
CA TRP A 507 -24.29 20.36 -2.93
C TRP A 507 -24.88 21.48 -3.76
N ILE A 508 -24.14 22.59 -3.90
CA ILE A 508 -24.22 23.47 -5.06
C ILE A 508 -22.86 23.44 -5.73
N VAL A 509 -22.84 23.04 -7.01
CA VAL A 509 -21.64 22.97 -7.82
C VAL A 509 -21.79 23.92 -9.00
N SER A 510 -20.79 24.76 -9.28
CA SER A 510 -20.74 25.60 -10.47
C SER A 510 -19.49 25.31 -11.27
N ILE A 511 -19.65 25.10 -12.57
CA ILE A 511 -18.59 24.80 -13.53
C ILE A 511 -18.46 25.97 -14.48
N ASP A 512 -17.31 26.60 -14.51
CA ASP A 512 -17.03 27.70 -15.43
C ASP A 512 -16.99 27.22 -16.89
N ARG A 513 -17.72 27.85 -17.77
CA ARG A 513 -17.87 27.46 -19.17
C ARG A 513 -16.70 27.90 -20.06
N THR A 514 -15.75 28.67 -19.52
CA THR A 514 -14.53 29.11 -20.23
C THR A 514 -13.33 28.24 -19.88
N THR A 515 -13.22 27.81 -18.61
CA THR A 515 -12.07 27.05 -18.11
C THR A 515 -12.38 25.57 -17.81
N GLY A 516 -13.66 25.24 -17.57
CA GLY A 516 -14.08 23.93 -17.11
C GLY A 516 -13.69 23.64 -15.66
N ASN A 517 -13.30 24.65 -14.89
CA ASN A 517 -12.98 24.51 -13.48
C ASN A 517 -14.26 24.61 -12.61
N LEU A 518 -14.20 23.99 -11.45
CA LEU A 518 -15.23 24.11 -10.44
C LEU A 518 -15.01 25.43 -9.69
N THR A 519 -15.84 26.41 -9.93
CA THR A 519 -15.76 27.74 -9.29
C THR A 519 -16.55 27.82 -7.99
N ARG A 520 -17.43 26.85 -7.75
CA ARG A 520 -18.19 26.71 -6.53
C ARG A 520 -18.36 25.25 -6.15
N LEU A 521 -18.03 24.91 -4.91
CA LEU A 521 -18.31 23.64 -4.23
C LEU A 521 -18.87 23.98 -2.84
N TYR A 522 -20.19 24.08 -2.74
CA TYR A 522 -20.84 24.57 -1.53
C TYR A 522 -21.63 23.48 -0.83
N ASP A 523 -21.29 23.23 0.44
CA ASP A 523 -22.05 22.39 1.36
C ASP A 523 -23.31 23.15 1.83
N ARG A 524 -24.47 22.70 1.37
CA ARG A 524 -25.75 23.33 1.69
C ARG A 524 -26.18 23.10 3.15
N ARG A 525 -25.84 21.95 3.71
CA ARG A 525 -26.25 21.58 5.07
C ARG A 525 -25.48 22.38 6.12
N ARG A 526 -24.17 22.60 5.87
CA ARG A 526 -23.28 23.27 6.82
C ARG A 526 -22.99 24.74 6.47
N ALA A 527 -23.49 25.19 5.32
CA ALA A 527 -23.24 26.54 4.79
C ALA A 527 -21.71 26.82 4.68
N GLN A 528 -20.95 25.84 4.15
CA GLN A 528 -19.50 25.89 4.01
C GLN A 528 -19.13 25.93 2.52
N GLU A 529 -18.29 26.88 2.12
CA GLU A 529 -17.69 26.90 0.78
C GLU A 529 -16.37 26.12 0.78
N TRP A 530 -16.21 25.22 -0.18
CA TRP A 530 -15.01 24.40 -0.40
C TRP A 530 -14.34 24.69 -1.75
N GLY A 531 -15.06 25.38 -2.66
CA GLY A 531 -14.56 25.74 -3.96
C GLY A 531 -13.71 27.00 -3.90
N ASN A 532 -12.61 26.97 -4.58
CA ASN A 532 -11.93 28.15 -5.10
C ASN A 532 -12.02 28.07 -6.63
N GLU A 533 -11.82 29.15 -7.34
CA GLU A 533 -12.00 29.22 -8.81
C GLU A 533 -11.10 28.27 -9.63
N GLN A 534 -10.41 27.33 -8.99
CA GLN A 534 -9.39 26.48 -9.60
C GLN A 534 -9.60 24.98 -9.39
N VAL A 535 -10.59 24.52 -8.62
CA VAL A 535 -10.81 23.09 -8.40
C VAL A 535 -11.05 22.37 -9.72
N GLY A 536 -10.35 21.24 -9.94
CA GLY A 536 -10.37 20.52 -11.22
C GLY A 536 -9.46 21.12 -12.31
N ARG A 537 -8.73 22.22 -12.00
CA ARG A 537 -7.72 22.77 -12.91
C ARG A 537 -6.55 21.80 -13.01
N LEU A 538 -6.12 21.56 -14.26
CA LEU A 538 -4.94 20.79 -14.58
C LEU A 538 -3.84 21.72 -15.09
N TYR A 539 -2.63 21.45 -14.68
CA TYR A 539 -1.45 22.14 -15.21
C TYR A 539 -0.24 21.21 -15.22
N ALA A 540 0.66 21.41 -16.15
CA ALA A 540 1.95 20.75 -16.19
C ALA A 540 3.04 21.75 -15.82
N ILE A 541 3.97 21.34 -14.97
CA ILE A 541 5.09 22.14 -14.51
C ILE A 541 6.41 21.44 -14.82
N GLN A 542 7.40 22.18 -15.30
CA GLN A 542 8.71 21.62 -15.61
C GLN A 542 9.45 21.21 -14.33
N GLU A 543 9.90 19.96 -14.31
CA GLU A 543 10.66 19.38 -13.21
C GLU A 543 12.13 19.24 -13.54
N MET A 544 13.00 19.52 -12.57
CA MET A 544 14.46 19.44 -12.69
C MET A 544 15.05 18.27 -11.87
N GLY A 545 14.21 17.57 -11.10
CA GLY A 545 14.60 16.43 -10.29
C GLY A 545 14.81 15.14 -11.08
N ASN A 546 14.84 14.06 -10.37
CA ASN A 546 14.82 12.68 -10.88
C ASN A 546 13.87 11.84 -10.00
N ASP A 547 13.80 10.52 -10.22
CA ASP A 547 12.91 9.61 -9.49
C ASP A 547 13.05 9.67 -7.96
N VAL A 548 14.21 10.01 -7.42
CA VAL A 548 14.47 10.12 -5.98
C VAL A 548 14.65 11.57 -5.49
N THR A 549 14.43 12.56 -6.35
CA THR A 549 14.56 13.97 -5.99
C THR A 549 13.46 14.79 -6.63
N LEU A 550 12.47 15.17 -5.83
CA LEU A 550 11.40 16.09 -6.27
C LEU A 550 11.93 17.52 -6.28
N ARG A 551 12.12 18.10 -7.46
CA ARG A 551 12.66 19.46 -7.59
C ARG A 551 11.98 20.22 -8.72
N ILE A 552 11.33 21.32 -8.38
CA ILE A 552 10.78 22.28 -9.33
C ILE A 552 11.74 23.49 -9.40
N ALA A 553 12.05 23.95 -10.59
CA ALA A 553 12.84 25.17 -10.75
C ALA A 553 12.01 26.40 -10.34
N ALA A 554 12.66 27.41 -9.75
CA ALA A 554 11.97 28.62 -9.33
C ALA A 554 11.34 29.40 -10.49
N ASP A 555 11.90 29.25 -11.70
CA ASP A 555 11.45 29.83 -12.97
C ASP A 555 10.79 28.80 -13.90
N ALA A 556 10.28 27.67 -13.31
CA ALA A 556 9.71 26.60 -14.11
C ALA A 556 8.54 27.08 -14.98
N THR A 557 8.57 26.70 -16.24
CA THR A 557 7.47 26.98 -17.16
C THR A 557 6.23 26.19 -16.76
N LEU A 558 5.11 26.89 -16.65
CA LEU A 558 3.79 26.33 -16.37
C LEU A 558 3.00 26.23 -17.67
N ALA A 559 2.56 25.02 -18.00
CA ALA A 559 1.62 24.79 -19.10
C ALA A 559 0.21 24.62 -18.51
N GLU A 560 -0.70 25.50 -18.96
CA GLU A 560 -2.10 25.51 -18.55
C GLU A 560 -2.98 24.67 -19.45
N GLN A 561 -4.03 24.15 -18.88
CA GLN A 561 -5.11 23.50 -19.65
C GLN A 561 -5.90 24.50 -20.50
N THR A 562 -6.47 24.01 -21.59
CA THR A 562 -7.50 24.73 -22.37
C THR A 562 -8.77 23.93 -22.44
N LEU A 563 -9.92 24.59 -22.21
CA LEU A 563 -11.23 23.94 -22.32
C LEU A 563 -11.61 23.70 -23.78
N THR A 564 -12.19 22.53 -24.05
CA THR A 564 -12.75 22.21 -25.38
C THR A 564 -14.27 22.16 -25.33
N GLN A 565 -14.84 21.50 -24.28
CA GLN A 565 -16.28 21.30 -24.16
C GLN A 565 -16.69 21.05 -22.70
N VAL A 566 -17.90 21.52 -22.34
CA VAL A 566 -18.63 21.14 -21.11
C VAL A 566 -20.04 20.74 -21.50
N GLU A 567 -20.48 19.55 -21.13
CA GLU A 567 -21.82 19.07 -21.42
C GLU A 567 -22.37 18.15 -20.31
N VAL A 568 -23.68 18.21 -20.10
CA VAL A 568 -24.39 17.22 -19.28
C VAL A 568 -24.62 16.00 -20.17
N VAL A 569 -23.97 14.88 -19.83
CA VAL A 569 -24.09 13.64 -20.61
C VAL A 569 -25.18 12.72 -20.09
N GLU A 570 -25.55 12.90 -18.82
CA GLU A 570 -26.58 12.07 -18.18
C GLU A 570 -27.23 12.81 -17.01
N ALA A 571 -28.56 12.67 -16.87
CA ALA A 571 -29.33 13.10 -15.71
C ALA A 571 -30.40 12.06 -15.43
N GLY A 572 -30.29 11.39 -14.27
CA GLY A 572 -31.11 10.23 -13.97
C GLY A 572 -31.54 10.13 -12.50
N ALA A 573 -32.13 8.98 -12.17
CA ALA A 573 -32.71 8.73 -10.86
C ALA A 573 -31.68 8.70 -9.72
N LEU A 574 -30.44 8.31 -10.00
CA LEU A 574 -29.39 8.16 -8.98
C LEU A 574 -28.39 9.32 -9.01
N PHE A 575 -28.02 9.80 -10.19
CA PHE A 575 -26.99 10.83 -10.35
C PHE A 575 -27.13 11.61 -11.66
N THR A 576 -26.40 12.71 -11.70
CA THR A 576 -26.18 13.53 -12.90
C THR A 576 -24.69 13.56 -13.19
N THR A 577 -24.33 13.36 -14.47
CA THR A 577 -22.94 13.35 -14.94
C THR A 577 -22.69 14.47 -15.91
N VAL A 578 -21.61 15.23 -15.68
CA VAL A 578 -21.08 16.26 -16.58
C VAL A 578 -19.73 15.80 -17.10
N ARG A 579 -19.57 15.87 -18.41
CA ARG A 579 -18.30 15.64 -19.10
C ARG A 579 -17.65 16.98 -19.43
N ILE A 580 -16.35 17.10 -19.11
CA ILE A 580 -15.52 18.28 -19.33
C ILE A 580 -14.31 17.84 -20.16
N GLN A 581 -14.22 18.27 -21.39
CA GLN A 581 -13.11 17.94 -22.27
C GLN A 581 -12.11 19.09 -22.32
N LYS A 582 -10.84 18.77 -22.16
CA LYS A 582 -9.73 19.72 -22.07
C LYS A 582 -8.54 19.26 -22.90
N ARG A 583 -7.60 20.17 -23.10
CA ARG A 583 -6.24 19.85 -23.58
C ARG A 583 -5.20 20.37 -22.59
N LEU A 584 -4.17 19.57 -22.37
CA LEU A 584 -2.99 19.98 -21.62
C LEU A 584 -1.73 19.58 -22.40
N LEU A 585 -0.88 20.57 -22.71
CA LEU A 585 0.19 20.36 -23.68
C LEU A 585 -0.39 19.84 -25.02
N HIS A 586 0.07 18.67 -25.48
CA HIS A 586 -0.45 17.98 -26.69
C HIS A 586 -1.45 16.84 -26.37
N CYS A 587 -1.79 16.67 -25.09
CA CYS A 587 -2.61 15.57 -24.62
C CYS A 587 -4.11 15.95 -24.53
N GLN A 588 -4.97 14.98 -24.82
CA GLN A 588 -6.41 15.11 -24.55
C GLN A 588 -6.67 14.72 -23.09
N VAL A 589 -7.57 15.44 -22.46
CA VAL A 589 -8.02 15.18 -21.10
C VAL A 589 -9.54 15.19 -21.08
N GLU A 590 -10.13 14.20 -20.41
CA GLU A 590 -11.55 14.14 -20.12
C GLU A 590 -11.73 14.07 -18.60
N GLN A 591 -12.50 15.02 -18.05
CA GLN A 591 -12.96 14.94 -16.68
C GLN A 591 -14.45 14.62 -16.66
N THR A 592 -14.82 13.64 -15.83
CA THR A 592 -16.21 13.28 -15.60
C THR A 592 -16.56 13.62 -14.16
N LEU A 593 -17.54 14.52 -14.00
CA LEU A 593 -18.07 14.90 -12.70
C LEU A 593 -19.41 14.24 -12.49
N THR A 594 -19.56 13.38 -11.48
CA THR A 594 -20.82 12.72 -11.14
C THR A 594 -21.33 13.19 -9.80
N LEU A 595 -22.47 13.88 -9.81
CA LEU A 595 -23.15 14.36 -8.61
C LEU A 595 -24.33 13.46 -8.28
N TRP A 596 -24.31 12.87 -7.06
CA TRP A 596 -25.35 11.95 -6.59
C TRP A 596 -26.55 12.68 -6.04
N ASN A 597 -27.76 12.15 -6.27
CA ASN A 597 -29.01 12.81 -5.92
C ASN A 597 -29.22 12.90 -4.40
N ASN A 598 -29.02 11.80 -3.69
CA ASN A 598 -29.29 11.67 -2.25
C ASN A 598 -28.06 11.21 -1.47
N ASP A 599 -26.88 11.54 -1.92
CA ASP A 599 -25.62 11.27 -1.22
C ASP A 599 -24.77 12.55 -1.19
N ALA A 600 -24.14 12.82 -0.07
CA ALA A 600 -23.18 13.92 0.07
C ALA A 600 -21.85 13.66 -0.70
N ARG A 601 -21.92 12.85 -1.73
CA ARG A 601 -20.84 12.34 -2.58
C ARG A 601 -20.82 13.06 -3.93
N LEU A 602 -19.62 13.39 -4.38
CA LEU A 602 -19.34 13.88 -5.72
C LEU A 602 -18.09 13.16 -6.24
N ASP A 603 -18.21 12.47 -7.36
CA ASP A 603 -17.08 11.78 -7.98
C ASP A 603 -16.48 12.63 -9.09
N LEU A 604 -15.16 12.75 -9.06
CA LEU A 604 -14.35 13.40 -10.09
C LEU A 604 -13.37 12.37 -10.66
N GLN A 605 -13.63 11.93 -11.89
CA GLN A 605 -12.68 11.10 -12.62
C GLN A 605 -11.95 11.97 -13.64
N THR A 606 -10.64 11.80 -13.72
CA THR A 606 -9.78 12.47 -14.72
C THR A 606 -9.07 11.42 -15.54
N ARG A 607 -9.32 11.44 -16.85
CA ARG A 607 -8.71 10.57 -17.85
C ARG A 607 -7.77 11.40 -18.70
N ILE A 608 -6.51 11.02 -18.79
CA ILE A 608 -5.47 11.69 -19.55
C ILE A 608 -4.94 10.71 -20.60
N TYR A 609 -5.00 11.08 -21.87
CA TYR A 609 -4.35 10.36 -22.95
C TYR A 609 -2.96 10.92 -23.12
N TRP A 610 -2.02 10.41 -22.30
CA TRP A 610 -0.67 10.93 -22.19
C TRP A 610 0.26 10.33 -23.25
N TRP A 611 0.92 11.16 -24.04
CA TRP A 611 1.83 10.73 -25.10
C TRP A 611 3.29 10.97 -24.77
N GLY A 612 3.62 11.24 -23.53
CA GLY A 612 4.96 11.51 -23.06
C GLY A 612 5.36 12.99 -23.25
N ALA A 613 6.00 13.53 -22.26
CA ALA A 613 6.74 14.78 -22.28
C ALA A 613 7.75 14.71 -21.13
N HIS A 614 9.04 14.78 -21.44
CA HIS A 614 10.09 14.60 -20.46
C HIS A 614 10.15 15.79 -19.50
N ARG A 615 10.52 15.51 -18.24
CA ARG A 615 10.67 16.53 -17.20
C ARG A 615 9.40 17.34 -16.95
N GLN A 616 8.27 16.67 -16.96
CA GLN A 616 6.99 17.28 -16.62
C GLN A 616 6.39 16.63 -15.37
N GLN A 617 5.75 17.44 -14.55
CA GLN A 617 4.87 17.00 -13.50
C GLN A 617 3.47 17.53 -13.80
N VAL A 618 2.48 16.64 -13.89
CA VAL A 618 1.07 17.01 -14.09
C VAL A 618 0.36 17.02 -12.75
N ARG A 619 -0.26 18.14 -12.44
CA ARG A 619 -1.02 18.34 -11.20
C ARG A 619 -2.47 18.69 -11.48
N MET A 620 -3.35 18.28 -10.56
CA MET A 620 -4.75 18.66 -10.53
C MET A 620 -5.10 19.29 -9.18
N VAL A 621 -5.68 20.49 -9.20
CA VAL A 621 -6.10 21.19 -7.99
C VAL A 621 -7.34 20.53 -7.39
N LEU A 622 -7.33 20.28 -6.09
CA LEU A 622 -8.40 19.67 -5.32
C LEU A 622 -8.93 20.63 -4.23
N PRO A 623 -10.15 20.43 -3.75
CA PRO A 623 -10.69 21.26 -2.67
C PRO A 623 -9.98 20.95 -1.35
N SER A 624 -9.60 22.00 -0.61
CA SER A 624 -9.01 21.87 0.72
C SER A 624 -9.10 23.18 1.48
N THR A 625 -8.77 23.15 2.75
CA THR A 625 -8.45 24.36 3.53
C THR A 625 -7.09 24.92 3.11
N ALA A 626 -6.88 26.19 3.40
CA ALA A 626 -5.62 26.87 3.08
C ALA A 626 -4.47 26.44 4.01
N ASP A 627 -4.79 26.00 5.25
CA ASP A 627 -3.81 25.61 6.25
C ASP A 627 -3.56 24.11 6.26
N ARG A 628 -2.31 23.72 6.18
CA ARG A 628 -1.86 22.32 6.29
C ARG A 628 -2.19 21.70 7.64
N ALA A 629 -2.23 22.48 8.72
CA ALA A 629 -2.56 22.01 10.05
C ALA A 629 -4.01 21.47 10.15
N ASP A 630 -4.87 21.85 9.20
CA ASP A 630 -6.24 21.34 9.12
C ASP A 630 -6.38 20.11 8.24
N ILE A 631 -5.27 19.56 7.71
CA ILE A 631 -5.28 18.39 6.83
C ILE A 631 -4.76 17.17 7.57
N THR A 632 -5.56 16.10 7.55
CA THR A 632 -5.18 14.75 8.01
C THR A 632 -5.32 13.77 6.85
N TYR A 633 -4.42 12.79 6.75
CA TYR A 633 -4.44 11.79 5.69
C TYR A 633 -4.19 10.37 6.20
N GLY A 634 -4.57 9.38 5.41
CA GLY A 634 -4.40 7.97 5.72
C GLY A 634 -2.96 7.49 5.59
N ALA A 635 -2.52 6.72 6.58
CA ALA A 635 -1.34 5.88 6.58
C ALA A 635 -1.72 4.45 6.98
N PRO A 636 -0.84 3.43 6.86
CA PRO A 636 -1.16 2.07 7.29
C PRO A 636 -1.67 2.02 8.73
N PHE A 637 -2.94 1.66 8.91
CA PHE A 637 -3.63 1.59 10.21
C PHE A 637 -3.56 2.86 11.08
N TYR A 638 -3.41 4.04 10.45
CA TYR A 638 -3.27 5.31 11.17
C TYR A 638 -3.79 6.50 10.36
N GLY A 639 -4.07 7.61 11.04
CA GLY A 639 -4.33 8.91 10.45
C GLY A 639 -3.28 9.92 10.86
N VAL A 640 -2.56 10.50 9.90
CA VAL A 640 -1.45 11.45 10.12
C VAL A 640 -1.91 12.87 9.84
N GLY A 641 -1.72 13.79 10.79
CA GLY A 641 -1.82 15.22 10.52
C GLY A 641 -0.67 15.69 9.63
N TRP A 642 -0.94 16.52 8.63
CA TRP A 642 0.09 16.96 7.67
C TRP A 642 1.33 17.57 8.32
N THR A 643 1.16 18.25 9.45
CA THR A 643 2.24 18.87 10.22
C THR A 643 2.75 18.01 11.38
N GLU A 644 2.19 16.82 11.58
CA GLU A 644 2.47 15.91 12.70
C GLU A 644 3.44 14.79 12.30
N SER A 645 4.47 15.05 11.54
CA SER A 645 5.49 14.04 11.26
C SER A 645 6.60 14.06 12.32
N ALA A 646 7.34 12.95 12.41
CA ALA A 646 8.54 12.88 13.23
C ALA A 646 9.57 13.92 12.79
N GLU A 647 10.45 14.31 13.70
CA GLU A 647 11.53 15.23 13.39
C GLU A 647 12.33 14.76 12.17
N GLY A 648 12.20 15.48 11.10
CA GLY A 648 13.13 15.55 10.01
C GLY A 648 13.21 14.33 9.08
N THR A 649 13.06 14.63 7.81
CA THR A 649 13.60 13.80 6.72
C THR A 649 14.71 14.54 6.04
N SER A 650 15.70 13.80 5.55
CA SER A 650 16.77 14.37 4.73
C SER A 650 16.50 14.12 3.27
N PRO A 651 16.59 15.12 2.39
CA PRO A 651 16.71 14.92 0.96
C PRO A 651 17.90 13.99 0.65
N ARG A 652 17.80 13.22 -0.42
CA ARG A 652 18.90 12.33 -0.82
C ARG A 652 20.23 13.11 -0.89
N ASN A 653 21.27 12.54 -0.27
CA ASN A 653 22.62 13.10 -0.23
C ASN A 653 22.74 14.47 0.47
N SER A 654 21.79 14.86 1.28
CA SER A 654 21.84 16.05 2.12
C SER A 654 21.91 15.63 3.60
N ASP A 655 22.75 16.32 4.35
CA ASP A 655 22.76 16.24 5.83
C ASP A 655 21.71 17.20 6.43
N GLU A 656 20.97 17.93 5.58
CA GLU A 656 19.93 18.85 6.00
C GLU A 656 18.66 18.10 6.39
N ILE A 657 18.17 18.38 7.58
CA ILE A 657 16.90 17.84 8.08
C ILE A 657 15.82 18.86 7.77
N LEU A 658 14.83 18.48 6.98
CA LEU A 658 13.67 19.33 6.71
C LEU A 658 12.60 19.09 7.78
N PRO A 659 12.16 20.14 8.51
CA PRO A 659 10.99 20.05 9.37
C PRO A 659 9.75 19.58 8.59
N ALA A 660 8.89 18.82 9.25
CA ALA A 660 7.69 18.26 8.63
C ALA A 660 6.78 19.30 7.96
N ASP A 661 6.64 20.45 8.57
CA ASP A 661 5.84 21.58 8.07
C ASP A 661 6.42 22.22 6.80
N GLN A 662 7.70 22.00 6.49
CA GLN A 662 8.34 22.49 5.27
C GLN A 662 8.21 21.50 4.11
N ILE A 663 7.86 20.23 4.37
CA ILE A 663 7.67 19.23 3.32
C ILE A 663 6.28 19.40 2.72
N SER A 664 6.24 19.90 1.50
CA SER A 664 5.00 20.18 0.76
C SER A 664 4.38 18.95 0.08
N TYR A 665 5.16 17.90 -0.11
CA TYR A 665 4.75 16.63 -0.73
C TYR A 665 4.40 15.60 0.34
N ARG A 666 3.34 14.80 0.09
CA ARG A 666 2.96 13.65 0.92
C ARG A 666 2.49 12.50 0.07
N GLU A 667 2.85 11.31 0.53
CA GLU A 667 2.31 10.04 0.09
C GLU A 667 1.27 9.60 1.10
N MET A 668 0.09 9.19 0.64
CA MET A 668 -1.02 8.85 1.52
C MET A 668 -1.78 7.60 1.09
N GLN A 669 -2.61 7.08 1.98
CA GLN A 669 -3.39 5.87 1.74
C GLN A 669 -4.89 6.12 1.85
N GLY A 670 -5.58 5.98 0.73
CA GLY A 670 -7.03 5.88 0.67
C GLY A 670 -7.81 7.16 0.91
N TRP A 671 -7.33 8.09 1.73
CA TRP A 671 -8.09 9.27 2.10
C TRP A 671 -7.24 10.45 2.55
N LEU A 672 -7.81 11.63 2.34
CA LEU A 672 -7.37 12.90 2.89
C LEU A 672 -8.62 13.64 3.40
N HIS A 673 -8.53 14.25 4.57
CA HIS A 673 -9.59 15.05 5.17
C HIS A 673 -9.10 16.47 5.50
N SER A 674 -9.83 17.46 5.04
CA SER A 674 -9.62 18.86 5.37
C SER A 674 -10.69 19.33 6.37
N ARG A 675 -10.26 19.85 7.51
CA ARG A 675 -11.13 20.41 8.54
C ARG A 675 -11.50 21.85 8.18
N GLY A 676 -12.78 22.14 7.97
CA GLY A 676 -13.30 23.49 7.81
C GLY A 676 -13.92 24.04 9.09
N GLU A 677 -14.40 25.25 9.02
CA GLU A 677 -15.02 25.95 10.17
C GLU A 677 -16.33 25.30 10.66
N ARG A 678 -17.13 24.78 9.72
CA ARG A 678 -18.48 24.23 9.98
C ARG A 678 -18.65 22.79 9.55
N GLY A 679 -17.72 22.25 8.80
CA GLY A 679 -17.75 20.88 8.28
C GLY A 679 -16.39 20.43 7.81
N GLY A 680 -16.32 19.21 7.26
CA GLY A 680 -15.13 18.61 6.72
C GLY A 680 -15.30 18.20 5.25
N MET A 681 -14.22 18.28 4.50
CA MET A 681 -14.11 17.76 3.15
C MET A 681 -13.20 16.53 3.16
N THR A 682 -13.75 15.38 2.79
CA THR A 682 -12.98 14.15 2.63
C THR A 682 -12.79 13.83 1.16
N ILE A 683 -11.56 13.52 0.79
CA ILE A 683 -11.18 12.99 -0.53
C ILE A 683 -10.82 11.53 -0.36
N LEU A 684 -11.58 10.63 -0.98
CA LEU A 684 -11.30 9.20 -1.02
C LEU A 684 -10.72 8.84 -2.40
N THR A 685 -9.60 8.14 -2.43
CA THR A 685 -8.93 7.80 -3.69
C THR A 685 -7.91 6.69 -3.53
N THR A 686 -7.65 5.96 -4.59
CA THR A 686 -6.50 5.04 -4.68
C THR A 686 -5.20 5.74 -5.08
N HIS A 687 -5.26 7.01 -5.49
CA HIS A 687 -4.08 7.78 -5.89
C HIS A 687 -3.26 8.20 -4.65
N PRO A 688 -1.92 8.01 -4.63
CA PRO A 688 -1.12 8.21 -3.42
C PRO A 688 -0.46 9.58 -3.28
N ALA A 689 -0.24 10.34 -4.36
CA ALA A 689 0.71 11.46 -4.40
C ALA A 689 0.03 12.83 -4.34
N PHE A 690 0.35 13.63 -3.31
CA PHE A 690 -0.25 14.94 -3.10
C PHE A 690 0.80 16.02 -2.77
N HIS A 691 0.49 17.22 -3.19
CA HIS A 691 1.31 18.40 -2.94
C HIS A 691 0.44 19.53 -2.39
N HIS A 692 0.88 20.17 -1.33
CA HIS A 692 0.21 21.36 -0.78
C HIS A 692 1.17 22.54 -0.76
N GLU A 693 0.91 23.52 -1.59
CA GLU A 693 1.75 24.69 -1.78
C GLU A 693 0.89 25.93 -2.04
N GLU A 694 1.31 27.09 -1.56
CA GLU A 694 0.59 28.34 -1.71
C GLU A 694 -0.92 28.25 -1.34
N SER A 695 -1.23 27.55 -0.26
CA SER A 695 -2.61 27.33 0.20
C SER A 695 -3.48 26.52 -0.78
N LYS A 696 -2.89 25.69 -1.63
CA LYS A 696 -3.57 24.83 -2.61
C LYS A 696 -3.13 23.39 -2.45
N LEU A 697 -4.12 22.52 -2.36
CA LEU A 697 -3.91 21.08 -2.46
C LEU A 697 -3.97 20.64 -3.92
N ALA A 698 -3.02 19.88 -4.37
CA ALA A 698 -3.03 19.30 -5.70
C ALA A 698 -2.65 17.80 -5.63
N ALA A 699 -3.34 16.97 -6.41
CA ALA A 699 -2.88 15.63 -6.73
C ALA A 699 -1.75 15.72 -7.77
N VAL A 700 -0.64 15.03 -7.54
CA VAL A 700 0.45 14.86 -8.50
C VAL A 700 0.11 13.65 -9.35
N LEU A 701 -0.58 13.85 -10.46
CA LEU A 701 -1.16 12.76 -11.26
C LEU A 701 -0.08 11.92 -11.95
N LEU A 702 0.95 12.58 -12.50
CA LEU A 702 2.07 11.88 -13.13
C LEU A 702 3.32 12.77 -13.16
N ARG A 703 4.46 12.09 -13.19
CA ARG A 703 5.79 12.67 -13.37
C ARG A 703 6.50 11.94 -14.51
N THR A 704 7.35 12.65 -15.21
CA THR A 704 8.19 12.12 -16.29
C THR A 704 9.64 12.54 -16.06
N SER A 705 10.13 12.24 -14.86
CA SER A 705 11.51 12.52 -14.47
C SER A 705 12.50 11.52 -15.06
N PRO A 706 13.79 11.86 -15.17
CA PRO A 706 14.81 10.86 -15.49
C PRO A 706 15.09 9.95 -14.30
N SER A 707 15.59 8.75 -14.58
CA SER A 707 16.12 7.86 -13.56
C SER A 707 17.38 8.43 -12.91
N CYS A 708 17.56 8.25 -11.61
CA CYS A 708 18.81 8.59 -10.92
C CYS A 708 19.96 7.61 -11.27
N GLY A 709 19.61 6.40 -11.72
CA GLY A 709 20.58 5.39 -12.18
C GLY A 709 21.16 5.69 -13.57
N ASP A 710 20.32 6.22 -14.46
CA ASP A 710 20.75 6.70 -15.80
C ASP A 710 19.88 7.87 -16.24
N ASN A 711 20.40 9.07 -16.23
CA ASN A 711 19.70 10.29 -16.63
C ASN A 711 19.18 10.30 -18.09
N ARG A 712 19.48 9.28 -18.89
CA ARG A 712 18.94 9.09 -20.24
C ARG A 712 17.63 8.28 -20.24
N LEU A 713 17.34 7.61 -19.14
CA LEU A 713 16.08 6.86 -18.95
C LEU A 713 15.04 7.77 -18.32
N PHE A 714 13.92 7.93 -18.99
CA PHE A 714 12.79 8.74 -18.52
C PHE A 714 11.55 7.86 -18.32
N TRP A 715 10.78 8.20 -17.31
CA TRP A 715 9.44 7.64 -17.10
C TRP A 715 8.48 8.39 -18.02
N GLU A 716 8.00 7.75 -19.06
CA GLU A 716 7.13 8.40 -20.03
C GLU A 716 5.67 8.38 -19.65
N ASN A 717 5.25 7.41 -18.84
CA ASN A 717 3.84 7.21 -18.44
C ASN A 717 2.86 7.23 -19.63
N ALA A 718 3.33 6.83 -20.83
CA ALA A 718 2.56 6.94 -22.05
C ALA A 718 1.33 6.04 -22.04
N GLY A 719 0.25 6.52 -22.64
CA GLY A 719 -1.02 5.83 -22.77
C GLY A 719 -2.14 6.47 -21.98
N GLU A 720 -3.21 5.72 -21.80
CA GLU A 720 -4.36 6.15 -21.03
C GLU A 720 -4.09 6.05 -19.53
N GLN A 721 -4.29 7.14 -18.80
CA GLN A 721 -4.15 7.25 -17.35
C GLN A 721 -5.48 7.71 -16.76
N ILE A 722 -5.99 6.97 -15.77
CA ILE A 722 -7.29 7.26 -15.14
C ILE A 722 -7.10 7.45 -13.64
N PHE A 723 -7.59 8.58 -13.14
CA PHE A 723 -7.53 8.97 -11.73
C PHE A 723 -8.93 9.27 -11.22
N THR A 724 -9.32 8.67 -10.10
CA THR A 724 -10.64 8.87 -9.51
C THR A 724 -10.52 9.41 -8.11
N PHE A 725 -11.29 10.47 -7.82
CA PHE A 725 -11.40 11.12 -6.53
C PHE A 725 -12.87 11.20 -6.15
N THR A 726 -13.23 10.64 -5.01
CA THR A 726 -14.57 10.79 -4.43
C THR A 726 -14.50 11.84 -3.34
N LEU A 727 -15.22 12.94 -3.54
CA LEU A 727 -15.36 14.04 -2.58
C LEU A 727 -16.60 13.77 -1.73
N ARG A 728 -16.44 13.83 -0.39
CA ARG A 728 -17.56 13.67 0.55
C ARG A 728 -17.60 14.82 1.55
N LEU A 729 -18.81 15.34 1.75
CA LEU A 729 -19.07 16.31 2.83
C LEU A 729 -19.25 15.54 4.12
N ASN A 730 -18.43 15.87 5.10
CA ASN A 730 -18.40 15.23 6.42
C ASN A 730 -18.44 16.25 7.56
N ASP A 731 -18.44 15.77 8.79
CA ASP A 731 -18.19 16.60 9.95
C ASP A 731 -16.75 17.11 9.96
N SER A 732 -16.47 18.12 10.74
CA SER A 732 -15.14 18.75 10.79
C SER A 732 -14.07 17.86 11.41
N ASP A 733 -14.45 16.95 12.30
CA ASP A 733 -13.54 15.93 12.84
C ASP A 733 -13.64 14.63 12.04
N TRP A 734 -12.56 14.23 11.42
CA TRP A 734 -12.48 13.01 10.62
C TRP A 734 -12.75 11.71 11.43
N ARG A 735 -12.48 11.74 12.77
CA ARG A 735 -12.78 10.62 13.65
C ARG A 735 -14.28 10.47 13.86
N ALA A 736 -14.96 11.58 14.19
CA ALA A 736 -16.41 11.61 14.33
C ALA A 736 -17.11 11.27 13.00
N ALA A 737 -16.51 11.63 11.88
CA ALA A 737 -16.99 11.30 10.54
C ALA A 737 -16.67 9.85 10.12
N HIS A 738 -15.94 9.07 10.92
CA HIS A 738 -15.52 7.71 10.60
C HIS A 738 -14.81 7.59 9.23
N VAL A 739 -13.96 8.54 8.88
CA VAL A 739 -13.33 8.63 7.56
C VAL A 739 -12.51 7.38 7.21
N GLN A 740 -11.83 6.76 8.18
CA GLN A 740 -11.08 5.52 7.96
C GLN A 740 -11.99 4.35 7.52
N GLN A 741 -13.18 4.24 8.11
CA GLN A 741 -14.17 3.22 7.72
C GLN A 741 -14.75 3.52 6.33
N GLN A 742 -15.06 4.79 6.03
CA GLN A 742 -15.47 5.22 4.68
C GLN A 742 -14.38 4.88 3.64
N ALA A 743 -13.12 5.13 3.95
CA ALA A 743 -11.99 4.79 3.07
C ALA A 743 -11.85 3.27 2.87
N ALA A 744 -11.97 2.48 3.93
CA ALA A 744 -11.94 1.02 3.83
C ALA A 744 -13.05 0.50 2.92
N GLN A 745 -14.29 1.02 3.05
CA GLN A 745 -15.43 0.66 2.18
C GLN A 745 -15.26 1.12 0.74
N GLN A 746 -14.62 2.27 0.51
CA GLN A 746 -14.32 2.78 -0.83
C GLN A 746 -13.21 1.99 -1.53
N LEU A 747 -12.17 1.61 -0.80
CA LEU A 747 -11.06 0.82 -1.32
C LEU A 747 -11.45 -0.63 -1.57
N ARG A 748 -12.32 -1.20 -0.72
CA ARG A 748 -12.82 -2.57 -0.80
C ARG A 748 -14.35 -2.59 -0.90
N PRO A 749 -14.92 -2.17 -2.05
CA PRO A 749 -16.36 -2.14 -2.19
C PRO A 749 -16.96 -3.56 -2.16
N PRO A 750 -18.25 -3.71 -1.79
CA PRO A 750 -18.97 -4.95 -1.99
C PRO A 750 -18.89 -5.44 -3.43
N VAL A 751 -18.90 -6.76 -3.60
CA VAL A 751 -18.85 -7.40 -4.92
C VAL A 751 -20.21 -7.99 -5.25
N GLY A 752 -20.60 -7.86 -6.52
CA GLY A 752 -21.89 -8.35 -6.99
C GLY A 752 -21.77 -9.15 -8.27
N SER A 753 -22.57 -10.19 -8.40
CA SER A 753 -22.67 -11.02 -9.61
C SER A 753 -24.11 -11.40 -9.89
N MET A 754 -24.45 -11.48 -11.17
CA MET A 754 -25.72 -12.07 -11.60
C MET A 754 -25.62 -13.58 -11.49
N VAL A 755 -26.47 -14.14 -10.65
CA VAL A 755 -26.52 -15.58 -10.41
C VAL A 755 -27.93 -16.11 -10.71
N ARG A 756 -28.02 -17.37 -11.05
CA ARG A 756 -29.29 -18.08 -11.12
C ARG A 756 -29.37 -19.06 -9.99
N ALA A 757 -30.22 -18.77 -9.02
CA ALA A 757 -30.54 -19.68 -7.93
C ALA A 757 -31.05 -21.02 -8.49
N GLN A 758 -30.59 -22.10 -7.90
CA GLN A 758 -31.10 -23.44 -8.15
C GLN A 758 -31.59 -23.96 -6.82
N THR A 759 -32.64 -24.66 -6.72
CA THR A 759 -33.29 -25.20 -5.49
C THR A 759 -32.33 -25.50 -4.33
N GLY A 760 -31.78 -24.48 -3.68
CA GLY A 760 -30.84 -24.58 -2.59
C GLY A 760 -31.49 -24.32 -1.21
N ALA A 761 -30.69 -24.49 -0.16
CA ALA A 761 -31.12 -24.29 1.24
C ALA A 761 -30.66 -22.94 1.82
N LEU A 762 -29.88 -22.15 1.10
CA LEU A 762 -29.39 -20.87 1.60
C LEU A 762 -30.49 -19.79 1.49
N PRO A 763 -30.67 -18.96 2.52
CA PRO A 763 -31.61 -17.84 2.48
C PRO A 763 -31.13 -16.74 1.51
N ALA A 764 -32.06 -15.87 1.10
CA ALA A 764 -31.73 -14.72 0.24
C ALA A 764 -30.81 -13.69 0.92
N THR A 765 -30.79 -13.66 2.24
CA THR A 765 -29.97 -12.73 3.05
C THR A 765 -29.34 -13.47 4.21
N GLN A 766 -28.02 -13.33 4.40
CA GLN A 766 -27.31 -13.97 5.51
C GLN A 766 -26.09 -13.14 5.92
N SER A 767 -25.88 -13.01 7.25
CA SER A 767 -24.64 -12.55 7.89
C SER A 767 -23.89 -13.73 8.49
N PHE A 768 -22.55 -13.74 8.37
CA PHE A 768 -21.70 -14.78 8.94
C PHE A 768 -20.89 -14.30 10.14
N LEU A 769 -20.53 -13.01 10.15
CA LEU A 769 -19.76 -12.39 11.21
C LEU A 769 -20.11 -10.91 11.33
N GLN A 770 -20.25 -10.42 12.54
CA GLN A 770 -20.40 -9.00 12.83
C GLN A 770 -19.31 -8.56 13.80
N VAL A 771 -18.65 -7.45 13.48
CA VAL A 771 -17.66 -6.80 14.34
C VAL A 771 -18.30 -5.55 14.94
N GLN A 772 -18.56 -5.57 16.24
CA GLN A 772 -19.21 -4.48 16.96
C GLN A 772 -18.18 -3.65 17.72
N GLY A 773 -18.25 -2.34 17.53
CA GLY A 773 -17.39 -1.31 18.12
C GLY A 773 -17.64 0.01 17.43
N SER A 774 -17.44 1.13 18.12
CA SER A 774 -17.72 2.48 17.58
C SER A 774 -16.72 2.92 16.50
N SER A 775 -15.48 2.50 16.64
CA SER A 775 -14.37 2.89 15.74
C SER A 775 -13.45 1.70 15.45
N VAL A 776 -14.03 0.61 14.97
CA VAL A 776 -13.30 -0.61 14.59
C VAL A 776 -13.55 -0.94 13.13
N ALA A 777 -12.52 -1.44 12.44
CA ALA A 777 -12.66 -1.97 11.10
C ALA A 777 -12.09 -3.39 11.01
N LEU A 778 -12.72 -4.21 10.17
CA LEU A 778 -12.23 -5.52 9.76
C LEU A 778 -11.13 -5.31 8.71
N SER A 779 -9.89 -5.65 9.04
CA SER A 779 -8.76 -5.60 8.12
C SER A 779 -8.75 -6.83 7.21
N SER A 780 -8.70 -8.03 7.80
CA SER A 780 -8.71 -9.30 7.04
C SER A 780 -9.52 -10.38 7.74
N LEU A 781 -10.05 -11.31 6.94
CA LEU A 781 -10.69 -12.55 7.37
C LEU A 781 -10.31 -13.63 6.36
N TYR A 782 -9.60 -14.66 6.81
CA TYR A 782 -9.04 -15.67 5.90
C TYR A 782 -8.97 -17.06 6.56
N PRO A 783 -9.07 -18.13 5.77
CA PRO A 783 -8.86 -19.49 6.30
C PRO A 783 -7.38 -19.67 6.66
N SER A 784 -7.14 -20.28 7.82
CA SER A 784 -5.80 -20.70 8.24
C SER A 784 -5.29 -21.87 7.39
N SER A 785 -4.00 -22.15 7.47
CA SER A 785 -3.44 -23.39 6.95
C SER A 785 -3.90 -24.63 7.71
N GLU A 786 -4.46 -24.46 8.92
CA GLU A 786 -5.06 -25.53 9.72
C GLU A 786 -6.54 -25.68 9.36
N PRO A 787 -7.02 -26.87 8.99
CA PRO A 787 -8.42 -27.09 8.64
C PRO A 787 -9.37 -26.70 9.79
N GLY A 788 -10.46 -26.02 9.46
CA GLY A 788 -11.50 -25.62 10.43
C GLY A 788 -11.11 -24.42 11.29
N VAL A 789 -10.04 -23.71 10.92
CA VAL A 789 -9.59 -22.50 11.61
C VAL A 789 -9.69 -21.30 10.66
N THR A 790 -10.35 -20.25 11.14
CA THR A 790 -10.44 -18.96 10.46
C THR A 790 -9.66 -17.89 11.23
N MET A 791 -8.87 -17.11 10.55
CA MET A 791 -8.13 -15.97 11.11
C MET A 791 -8.90 -14.69 10.83
N LEU A 792 -9.00 -13.85 11.85
CA LEU A 792 -9.64 -12.54 11.81
C LEU A 792 -8.65 -11.49 12.27
N ARG A 793 -8.56 -10.34 11.57
CA ARG A 793 -7.81 -9.18 12.05
C ARG A 793 -8.68 -7.94 12.04
N VAL A 794 -8.70 -7.25 13.18
CA VAL A 794 -9.38 -5.97 13.37
C VAL A 794 -8.41 -4.92 13.87
N TRP A 795 -8.74 -3.65 13.64
CA TRP A 795 -7.97 -2.52 14.13
C TRP A 795 -8.87 -1.37 14.56
N GLU A 796 -8.39 -0.60 15.54
CA GLU A 796 -9.06 0.58 16.06
C GLU A 796 -8.72 1.81 15.20
N THR A 797 -9.74 2.57 14.77
CA THR A 797 -9.64 3.55 13.67
C THR A 797 -9.62 5.02 14.11
N ALA A 798 -9.75 5.32 15.41
CA ALA A 798 -9.90 6.69 15.91
C ALA A 798 -8.92 7.06 17.04
N GLY A 799 -8.09 6.13 17.49
CA GLY A 799 -7.14 6.36 18.61
C GLY A 799 -7.78 6.25 20.00
N VAL A 800 -8.94 5.58 20.13
CA VAL A 800 -9.70 5.47 21.37
C VAL A 800 -9.82 3.99 21.79
N ALA A 801 -9.35 3.68 22.99
CA ALA A 801 -9.53 2.32 23.53
C ALA A 801 -11.00 1.96 23.67
N GLN A 802 -11.38 0.74 23.27
CA GLN A 802 -12.76 0.29 23.30
C GLN A 802 -12.89 -1.22 23.51
N GLN A 803 -14.11 -1.65 23.82
CA GLN A 803 -14.49 -3.06 23.83
C GLN A 803 -15.03 -3.44 22.45
N ILE A 804 -14.59 -4.59 21.96
CA ILE A 804 -15.03 -5.18 20.70
C ILE A 804 -15.82 -6.44 21.02
N ALA A 805 -16.95 -6.61 20.33
CA ALA A 805 -17.67 -7.88 20.32
C ALA A 805 -17.67 -8.47 18.90
N LEU A 806 -17.43 -9.77 18.82
CA LEU A 806 -17.52 -10.58 17.60
C LEU A 806 -18.72 -11.51 17.74
N THR A 807 -19.71 -11.37 16.86
CA THR A 807 -20.89 -12.21 16.85
C THR A 807 -21.13 -12.85 15.49
N GLY A 808 -21.73 -14.03 15.46
CA GLY A 808 -22.08 -14.73 14.24
C GLY A 808 -21.47 -16.12 14.09
N VAL A 809 -21.94 -16.87 13.10
CA VAL A 809 -21.60 -18.30 12.92
C VAL A 809 -20.12 -18.56 12.62
N LEU A 810 -19.41 -17.62 11.99
CA LEU A 810 -17.97 -17.71 11.81
C LEU A 810 -17.18 -17.42 13.10
N GLY A 811 -17.83 -17.00 14.18
CA GLY A 811 -17.20 -16.82 15.49
C GLY A 811 -16.66 -18.10 16.11
N GLY A 812 -17.01 -19.28 15.57
CA GLY A 812 -16.49 -20.57 16.01
C GLY A 812 -16.92 -21.00 17.42
N GLN A 813 -16.41 -22.14 17.88
CA GLN A 813 -16.62 -22.67 19.23
C GLN A 813 -15.54 -22.18 20.21
N GLU A 814 -14.37 -21.83 19.70
CA GLU A 814 -13.27 -21.28 20.46
C GLU A 814 -12.68 -20.05 19.76
N ALA A 815 -12.27 -19.06 20.55
CA ALA A 815 -11.55 -17.89 20.04
C ALA A 815 -10.35 -17.59 20.94
N VAL A 816 -9.18 -17.43 20.34
CA VAL A 816 -7.95 -17.06 21.02
C VAL A 816 -7.30 -15.86 20.35
N ALA A 817 -6.68 -14.99 21.13
CA ALA A 817 -5.84 -13.94 20.57
C ALA A 817 -4.67 -14.60 19.82
N ALA A 818 -4.24 -13.99 18.74
CA ALA A 818 -3.07 -14.44 17.96
C ALA A 818 -2.13 -13.27 17.69
N ASN A 819 -0.86 -13.59 17.44
CA ASN A 819 0.08 -12.61 16.93
C ASN A 819 -0.06 -12.48 15.39
N LEU A 820 0.75 -11.62 14.75
CA LEU A 820 0.70 -11.44 13.30
C LEU A 820 1.25 -12.63 12.50
N LEU A 821 1.80 -13.65 13.14
CA LEU A 821 2.22 -14.91 12.52
C LEU A 821 1.19 -16.05 12.72
N ASP A 822 -0.04 -15.71 13.10
CA ASP A 822 -1.15 -16.64 13.36
C ASP A 822 -0.93 -17.61 14.55
N GLU A 823 0.08 -17.34 15.38
CA GLU A 823 0.38 -18.15 16.56
C GLU A 823 -0.62 -17.86 17.68
N ALA A 824 -1.23 -18.92 18.20
CA ALA A 824 -2.22 -18.83 19.27
C ALA A 824 -1.62 -18.28 20.57
N GLY A 825 -2.35 -17.38 21.20
CA GLY A 825 -2.08 -16.80 22.51
C GLY A 825 -3.17 -17.09 23.52
N GLU A 826 -3.65 -16.07 24.26
CA GLU A 826 -4.63 -16.20 25.31
C GLU A 826 -6.06 -16.36 24.79
N PRO A 827 -6.91 -17.20 25.43
CA PRO A 827 -8.32 -17.31 25.10
C PRO A 827 -9.06 -15.98 25.25
N LEU A 828 -10.02 -15.71 24.37
CA LEU A 828 -10.91 -14.56 24.51
C LEU A 828 -12.04 -14.86 25.53
N ALA A 829 -12.57 -13.79 26.11
CA ALA A 829 -13.75 -13.88 26.97
C ALA A 829 -15.04 -13.99 26.10
N GLY A 830 -16.01 -14.78 26.54
CA GLY A 830 -17.28 -14.92 25.86
C GLY A 830 -17.77 -16.36 25.81
N GLU A 831 -18.76 -16.59 24.96
CA GLU A 831 -19.34 -17.91 24.67
C GLU A 831 -19.23 -18.17 23.15
N PRO A 832 -19.41 -19.41 22.69
CA PRO A 832 -19.37 -19.70 21.24
C PRO A 832 -20.20 -18.73 20.40
N ALA A 833 -19.59 -18.21 19.36
CA ALA A 833 -20.16 -17.20 18.45
C ALA A 833 -20.49 -15.82 19.07
N ASP A 834 -20.02 -15.53 20.30
CA ASP A 834 -20.14 -14.23 20.98
C ASP A 834 -18.90 -13.96 21.85
N TRP A 835 -17.86 -13.40 21.22
CA TRP A 835 -16.55 -13.17 21.84
C TRP A 835 -16.30 -11.71 22.11
N GLN A 836 -15.62 -11.40 23.21
CA GLN A 836 -15.32 -10.03 23.61
C GLN A 836 -13.86 -9.86 23.97
N PHE A 837 -13.29 -8.69 23.61
CA PHE A 837 -11.94 -8.28 23.97
C PHE A 837 -11.77 -6.77 23.96
N SER A 838 -10.76 -6.29 24.69
CA SER A 838 -10.36 -4.88 24.66
C SER A 838 -9.39 -4.63 23.51
N LEU A 839 -9.55 -3.51 22.84
CA LEU A 839 -8.65 -3.02 21.82
C LEU A 839 -8.14 -1.62 22.25
N PRO A 840 -6.82 -1.41 22.41
CA PRO A 840 -6.29 -0.08 22.70
C PRO A 840 -6.49 0.86 21.52
N GLY A 841 -6.40 2.16 21.76
CA GLY A 841 -6.40 3.16 20.68
C GLY A 841 -5.28 2.84 19.68
N TRP A 842 -5.60 2.84 18.39
CA TRP A 842 -4.72 2.43 17.29
C TRP A 842 -4.24 0.97 17.34
N GLY A 843 -4.83 0.16 18.21
CA GLY A 843 -4.46 -1.24 18.35
C GLY A 843 -4.89 -2.08 17.16
N ILE A 844 -4.05 -3.07 16.84
CA ILE A 844 -4.33 -4.13 15.87
C ILE A 844 -4.41 -5.44 16.61
N ARG A 845 -5.45 -6.24 16.38
CA ARG A 845 -5.63 -7.54 17.02
C ARG A 845 -5.94 -8.61 15.99
N THR A 846 -5.16 -9.68 16.01
CA THR A 846 -5.48 -10.92 15.31
C THR A 846 -6.18 -11.87 16.26
N VAL A 847 -7.21 -12.56 15.78
CA VAL A 847 -8.00 -13.56 16.51
C VAL A 847 -8.06 -14.82 15.65
N ARG A 848 -7.81 -15.95 16.30
CA ARG A 848 -7.97 -17.28 15.74
C ARG A 848 -9.31 -17.83 16.20
N LEU A 849 -10.15 -18.21 15.25
CA LEU A 849 -11.48 -18.77 15.45
C LEU A 849 -11.48 -20.23 15.02
N SER A 850 -11.88 -21.17 15.89
CA SER A 850 -11.94 -22.59 15.59
C SER A 850 -13.32 -23.16 15.96
N GLY A 851 -13.84 -24.09 15.14
CA GLY A 851 -15.19 -24.58 15.41
C GLY A 851 -15.45 -25.95 14.90
#